data_ef932beaf839ae153ad813daa53a23b3
#
_entry.id   ef932beaf839ae153ad813daa53a23b3
#
_cell.length_a   1.000
_cell.length_b   1.000
_cell.length_c   1.000
_cell.angle_alpha   90.00
_cell.angle_beta   90.00
_cell.angle_gamma   90.00
#
_symmetry.space_group_name_H-M   'P 1'
#
loop_
_entity.id
_entity.type
_entity.pdbx_description
1 polymer ?
#
loop_
_entity_poly.entity_id
_entity_poly.type
_entity_poly.pdbx_seq_one_letter_code
_entity_poly.pdbx_strand_id
1 'polypeptide(L)'
;MQKKVIKRKKNPNTRSKSKSKSTNNSIKIAVLLAAVAIILLTYMTLGIELTILMTILLAIVYGVWHLLQKIQSKTKKRKVVSILLIIFFGLGITCLVGFSAFMIYVKAKADPLFDTANLNTVELTRLFDKDGKEFAKLGSEKREKVSYEQLPEVLIDAVVATEDSRFFQHNGFDAPRFLKAALGQLAGHSGAGGASTLSMQVVKNSFTDHLGQKTAGKDGIIRKFEDIYLAVFKLEKKYSKEEIIEYYVNNHFLGGNIYGVQEAAKTYFGKDVSELNLSEAATIAGMFKSPNYYRPNVNPKNATARRQTVLNLMVRHGYITKEEADIAAAIPMDSLTTTDSSSGVLSQYQGYIDTVADEITNKYGINPYTTPLLVYTNLDRSRQDAVNSVLNGENYNWINNKVQTGVSVLDSETGKILAIGNGRNVNNRSNDNVDQYNYATQIKRQPGSTAKPLFDYGPGIEYNNWSTYELFDDAPYSYSNGRSIKNWDGKYFGTITLRRALSTSRNIPALKAFQKVDNKKIRKFVTSLGITPEVCNSGYKYDKEKDLCINKTDSSDTQNPLTLHEAHSIGAFTGVSPLEMSAAYAAFSNGGYYNEPYTVEKIVFRQTKKEVTHKSTKTQVMSDATAFMISSVLQDVSLTGGTPKNVACKTGTTNFDDNTMKS
;
A
#
# COMPACT_ATOMS: atom_id res chain seq x y z
N MET A 1 107.86 -20.11 13.76
CA MET A 1 106.96 -20.30 14.94
C MET A 1 105.73 -19.37 14.73
N GLN A 2 104.59 -19.93 14.35
CA GLN A 2 103.38 -19.15 14.06
C GLN A 2 102.44 -19.26 15.27
N LYS A 3 101.99 -18.09 15.78
CA LYS A 3 100.91 -17.99 16.78
C LYS A 3 99.53 -17.96 16.10
N LYS A 4 98.71 -18.95 16.39
CA LYS A 4 97.26 -19.00 16.01
C LYS A 4 96.47 -18.10 16.93
N VAL A 5 95.72 -17.14 16.32
CA VAL A 5 94.74 -16.28 16.98
C VAL A 5 93.35 -16.94 16.84
N ILE A 6 92.69 -17.24 17.97
CA ILE A 6 91.32 -17.77 18.05
C ILE A 6 90.33 -16.61 18.08
N LYS A 7 89.51 -16.45 16.99
CA LYS A 7 88.36 -15.52 16.97
C LYS A 7 87.13 -16.13 17.63
N ARG A 8 86.63 -15.55 18.72
CA ARG A 8 85.32 -15.85 19.34
C ARG A 8 84.21 -15.28 18.49
N LYS A 9 83.28 -16.12 17.95
CA LYS A 9 82.02 -15.72 17.33
C LYS A 9 81.03 -15.25 18.39
N LYS A 10 80.56 -14.00 18.35
CA LYS A 10 79.43 -13.48 19.10
C LYS A 10 78.12 -14.00 18.49
N ASN A 11 77.23 -14.55 19.30
CA ASN A 11 75.96 -15.15 18.92
C ASN A 11 74.89 -14.03 18.85
N PRO A 12 74.15 -13.78 17.70
CA PRO A 12 73.23 -12.63 17.55
C PRO A 12 71.78 -12.88 17.94
N ASN A 13 71.46 -13.94 18.71
CA ASN A 13 70.06 -14.42 18.81
C ASN A 13 69.29 -14.05 20.10
N THR A 14 69.74 -13.07 20.90
CA THR A 14 69.03 -12.74 22.16
C THR A 14 68.25 -11.42 22.11
N ARG A 15 68.25 -10.65 20.98
CA ARG A 15 67.52 -9.37 20.91
C ARG A 15 66.15 -9.40 20.20
N SER A 16 65.76 -10.50 19.53
CA SER A 16 64.48 -10.54 18.78
C SER A 16 63.27 -11.08 19.57
N LYS A 17 63.52 -11.78 20.69
CA LYS A 17 62.43 -12.38 21.50
C LYS A 17 61.76 -11.39 22.48
N SER A 18 62.40 -10.27 22.87
CA SER A 18 61.80 -9.32 23.80
C SER A 18 60.86 -8.28 23.10
N LYS A 19 61.12 -7.90 21.82
CA LYS A 19 60.25 -7.01 21.06
C LYS A 19 58.94 -7.65 20.65
N SER A 20 58.89 -8.98 20.38
CA SER A 20 57.67 -9.69 19.98
C SER A 20 56.70 -9.92 21.17
N LYS A 21 57.18 -10.05 22.39
CA LYS A 21 56.35 -10.17 23.60
C LYS A 21 55.72 -8.84 24.02
N SER A 22 56.42 -7.71 23.84
CA SER A 22 55.93 -6.35 24.19
C SER A 22 54.80 -5.91 23.26
N THR A 23 54.94 -6.08 21.94
CA THR A 23 53.89 -5.77 20.97
C THR A 23 52.61 -6.62 21.12
N ASN A 24 52.78 -7.89 21.50
CA ASN A 24 51.62 -8.77 21.70
C ASN A 24 50.79 -8.40 22.97
N ASN A 25 51.45 -7.89 24.02
CA ASN A 25 50.77 -7.40 25.22
C ASN A 25 50.08 -6.06 25.01
N SER A 26 50.64 -5.15 24.25
CA SER A 26 50.04 -3.87 23.90
C SER A 26 48.75 -4.03 23.07
N ILE A 27 48.74 -4.94 22.10
CA ILE A 27 47.54 -5.29 21.31
C ILE A 27 46.45 -5.90 22.19
N LYS A 28 46.81 -6.79 23.15
CA LYS A 28 45.83 -7.39 24.08
C LYS A 28 45.18 -6.35 24.99
N ILE A 29 45.95 -5.41 25.49
CA ILE A 29 45.45 -4.30 26.32
C ILE A 29 44.53 -3.38 25.52
N ALA A 30 44.89 -3.04 24.29
CA ALA A 30 44.04 -2.22 23.41
C ALA A 30 42.69 -2.88 23.07
N VAL A 31 42.70 -4.19 22.78
CA VAL A 31 41.46 -4.97 22.53
C VAL A 31 40.58 -5.04 23.78
N LEU A 32 41.19 -5.21 24.96
CA LEU A 32 40.44 -5.26 26.22
C LEU A 32 39.81 -3.90 26.55
N LEU A 33 40.55 -2.81 26.35
CA LEU A 33 40.03 -1.44 26.56
C LEU A 33 38.91 -1.10 25.58
N ALA A 34 39.03 -1.51 24.31
CA ALA A 34 37.97 -1.36 23.33
C ALA A 34 36.71 -2.15 23.70
N ALA A 35 36.86 -3.39 24.18
CA ALA A 35 35.73 -4.21 24.62
C ALA A 35 35.02 -3.59 25.84
N VAL A 36 35.76 -3.09 26.82
CA VAL A 36 35.20 -2.41 28.00
C VAL A 36 34.47 -1.12 27.59
N ALA A 37 35.05 -0.33 26.69
CA ALA A 37 34.40 0.87 26.17
C ALA A 37 33.09 0.57 25.44
N ILE A 38 33.03 -0.49 24.64
CA ILE A 38 31.81 -0.96 23.95
C ILE A 38 30.76 -1.40 24.97
N ILE A 39 31.14 -2.17 25.99
CA ILE A 39 30.23 -2.62 27.05
C ILE A 39 29.64 -1.44 27.81
N LEU A 40 30.48 -0.47 28.21
CA LEU A 40 30.03 0.72 28.91
C LEU A 40 29.09 1.58 28.04
N LEU A 41 29.45 1.78 26.77
CA LEU A 41 28.62 2.52 25.83
C LEU A 41 27.26 1.85 25.62
N THR A 42 27.24 0.52 25.49
CA THR A 42 26.01 -0.26 25.33
C THR A 42 25.14 -0.19 26.58
N TYR A 43 25.74 -0.24 27.76
CA TYR A 43 25.03 -0.11 29.04
C TYR A 43 24.38 1.28 29.18
N MET A 44 25.10 2.32 28.88
CA MET A 44 24.60 3.70 28.99
C MET A 44 23.49 4.02 27.98
N THR A 45 23.46 3.35 26.82
CA THR A 45 22.58 3.68 25.72
C THR A 45 21.40 2.74 25.53
N LEU A 46 21.57 1.45 25.77
CA LEU A 46 20.61 0.41 25.41
C LEU A 46 20.11 -0.44 26.60
N GLY A 47 20.62 -0.16 27.82
CA GLY A 47 20.19 -0.85 29.04
C GLY A 47 20.87 -2.19 29.28
N ILE A 48 20.54 -2.81 30.44
CA ILE A 48 21.28 -3.93 31.00
C ILE A 48 21.14 -5.22 30.17
N GLU A 49 19.97 -5.49 29.59
CA GLU A 49 19.69 -6.75 28.89
C GLU A 49 20.51 -6.88 27.58
N LEU A 50 20.56 -5.82 26.79
CA LEU A 50 21.36 -5.80 25.55
C LEU A 50 22.85 -5.77 25.87
N THR A 51 23.23 -5.15 26.98
CA THR A 51 24.63 -5.13 27.48
C THR A 51 25.08 -6.54 27.88
N ILE A 52 24.24 -7.31 28.54
CA ILE A 52 24.52 -8.73 28.90
C ILE A 52 24.73 -9.54 27.61
N LEU A 53 23.84 -9.44 26.63
CA LEU A 53 23.97 -10.14 25.37
C LEU A 53 25.27 -9.79 24.63
N MET A 54 25.60 -8.51 24.56
CA MET A 54 26.84 -8.00 23.93
C MET A 54 28.08 -8.46 24.69
N THR A 55 28.02 -8.49 26.01
CA THR A 55 29.13 -9.00 26.87
C THR A 55 29.37 -10.48 26.63
N ILE A 56 28.32 -11.30 26.56
CA ILE A 56 28.41 -12.73 26.24
C ILE A 56 29.02 -12.92 24.84
N LEU A 57 28.57 -12.16 23.85
CA LEU A 57 29.10 -12.22 22.47
C LEU A 57 30.58 -11.88 22.42
N LEU A 58 30.99 -10.80 23.10
CA LEU A 58 32.40 -10.39 23.24
C LEU A 58 33.24 -11.44 23.95
N ALA A 59 32.69 -12.07 24.99
CA ALA A 59 33.38 -13.17 25.71
C ALA A 59 33.57 -14.38 24.81
N ILE A 60 32.58 -14.74 23.99
CA ILE A 60 32.68 -15.82 23.00
C ILE A 60 33.77 -15.50 21.97
N VAL A 61 33.74 -14.28 21.41
CA VAL A 61 34.73 -13.80 20.42
C VAL A 61 36.14 -13.83 21.02
N TYR A 62 36.31 -13.35 22.26
CA TYR A 62 37.60 -13.42 22.97
C TYR A 62 38.04 -14.85 23.25
N GLY A 63 37.15 -15.73 23.69
CA GLY A 63 37.43 -17.15 23.94
C GLY A 63 37.90 -17.87 22.68
N VAL A 64 37.23 -17.67 21.58
CA VAL A 64 37.63 -18.25 20.27
C VAL A 64 38.96 -17.66 19.79
N TRP A 65 39.18 -16.36 19.94
CA TRP A 65 40.46 -15.73 19.61
C TRP A 65 41.61 -16.27 20.45
N HIS A 66 41.40 -16.48 21.78
CA HIS A 66 42.37 -17.07 22.67
C HIS A 66 42.65 -18.55 22.35
N LEU A 67 41.63 -19.34 21.97
CA LEU A 67 41.78 -20.68 21.46
C LEU A 67 42.63 -20.74 20.18
N LEU A 68 42.41 -19.78 19.26
CA LEU A 68 43.16 -19.68 18.03
C LEU A 68 44.63 -19.35 18.25
N GLN A 69 44.96 -18.50 19.25
CA GLN A 69 46.36 -18.25 19.61
C GLN A 69 47.06 -19.51 20.19
N LYS A 70 46.33 -20.39 20.91
CA LYS A 70 46.88 -21.68 21.42
C LYS A 70 47.11 -22.69 20.29
N ILE A 71 46.39 -22.59 19.15
CA ILE A 71 46.52 -23.48 18.01
C ILE A 71 47.63 -23.01 17.03
N GLN A 72 48.62 -22.23 17.48
CA GLN A 72 49.78 -21.82 16.67
C GLN A 72 50.62 -23.05 16.28
N SER A 73 50.21 -23.75 15.22
CA SER A 73 50.91 -24.90 14.69
C SER A 73 51.78 -24.53 13.49
N LYS A 74 52.87 -25.27 13.36
CA LYS A 74 53.95 -25.04 12.37
C LYS A 74 53.58 -25.32 10.92
N THR A 75 52.38 -25.74 10.55
CA THR A 75 51.98 -26.07 9.16
C THR A 75 51.28 -24.93 8.42
N LYS A 76 51.64 -24.74 7.12
CA LYS A 76 51.11 -23.69 6.22
C LYS A 76 49.55 -23.62 6.20
N LYS A 77 48.88 -24.80 6.17
CA LYS A 77 47.40 -24.90 6.15
C LYS A 77 46.75 -24.30 7.41
N ARG A 78 47.33 -24.51 8.62
CA ARG A 78 46.78 -23.96 9.85
C ARG A 78 47.01 -22.46 10.01
N LYS A 79 48.06 -21.90 9.39
CA LYS A 79 48.25 -20.42 9.33
C LYS A 79 47.14 -19.73 8.50
N VAL A 80 46.75 -20.31 7.36
CA VAL A 80 45.67 -19.79 6.52
C VAL A 80 44.32 -19.80 7.25
N VAL A 81 43.99 -20.93 7.94
CA VAL A 81 42.77 -21.03 8.75
C VAL A 81 42.75 -19.99 9.88
N SER A 82 43.89 -19.78 10.56
CA SER A 82 43.96 -18.76 11.63
C SER A 82 43.76 -17.32 11.08
N ILE A 83 44.29 -17.02 9.90
CA ILE A 83 44.08 -15.71 9.25
C ILE A 83 42.61 -15.51 8.88
N LEU A 84 41.98 -16.52 8.25
CA LEU A 84 40.57 -16.47 7.88
C LEU A 84 39.65 -16.29 9.12
N LEU A 85 39.97 -16.95 10.23
CA LEU A 85 39.21 -16.78 11.46
C LEU A 85 39.44 -15.41 12.10
N ILE A 86 40.64 -14.84 12.07
CA ILE A 86 40.89 -13.45 12.53
C ILE A 86 40.10 -12.44 11.67
N ILE A 87 40.06 -12.64 10.35
CA ILE A 87 39.24 -11.79 9.45
C ILE A 87 37.77 -11.95 9.78
N PHE A 88 37.26 -13.17 9.96
CA PHE A 88 35.85 -13.44 10.31
C PHE A 88 35.46 -12.78 11.64
N PHE A 89 36.30 -12.90 12.68
CA PHE A 89 36.03 -12.25 13.97
C PHE A 89 36.20 -10.74 13.93
N GLY A 90 37.17 -10.22 13.16
CA GLY A 90 37.31 -8.80 12.90
C GLY A 90 36.08 -8.20 12.24
N LEU A 91 35.55 -8.91 11.23
CA LEU A 91 34.29 -8.52 10.56
C LEU A 91 33.12 -8.57 11.55
N GLY A 92 33.02 -9.60 12.39
CA GLY A 92 31.99 -9.72 13.43
C GLY A 92 32.01 -8.55 14.43
N ILE A 93 33.18 -8.14 14.90
CA ILE A 93 33.34 -6.97 15.79
C ILE A 93 32.92 -5.69 15.06
N THR A 94 33.33 -5.51 13.82
CA THR A 94 32.95 -4.32 13.03
C THR A 94 31.43 -4.24 12.83
N CYS A 95 30.78 -5.39 12.52
CA CYS A 95 29.33 -5.46 12.42
C CYS A 95 28.63 -5.13 13.74
N LEU A 96 29.17 -5.60 14.87
CA LEU A 96 28.66 -5.33 16.22
C LEU A 96 28.74 -3.82 16.57
N VAL A 97 29.88 -3.19 16.31
CA VAL A 97 30.06 -1.74 16.54
C VAL A 97 29.11 -0.94 15.64
N GLY A 98 29.01 -1.31 14.37
CA GLY A 98 28.07 -0.70 13.43
C GLY A 98 26.62 -0.84 13.86
N PHE A 99 26.20 -2.03 14.33
CA PHE A 99 24.85 -2.25 14.85
C PHE A 99 24.57 -1.45 16.12
N SER A 100 25.53 -1.36 17.04
CA SER A 100 25.39 -0.55 18.26
C SER A 100 25.23 0.93 17.93
N ALA A 101 26.04 1.48 17.03
CA ALA A 101 25.91 2.86 16.56
C ALA A 101 24.56 3.11 15.88
N PHE A 102 24.09 2.14 15.09
CA PHE A 102 22.78 2.19 14.47
C PHE A 102 21.65 2.20 15.52
N MET A 103 21.72 1.36 16.56
CA MET A 103 20.71 1.34 17.62
C MET A 103 20.72 2.60 18.48
N ILE A 104 21.88 3.26 18.67
CA ILE A 104 21.96 4.61 19.31
C ILE A 104 21.24 5.64 18.46
N TYR A 105 21.45 5.61 17.15
CA TYR A 105 20.74 6.48 16.21
C TYR A 105 19.22 6.24 16.25
N VAL A 106 18.77 4.97 16.22
CA VAL A 106 17.36 4.59 16.35
C VAL A 106 16.77 5.12 17.66
N LYS A 107 17.46 4.92 18.78
CA LYS A 107 17.04 5.43 20.09
C LYS A 107 16.85 6.94 20.09
N ALA A 108 17.85 7.69 19.63
CA ALA A 108 17.81 9.15 19.60
C ALA A 108 16.62 9.68 18.76
N LYS A 109 16.22 8.92 17.74
CA LYS A 109 15.12 9.27 16.86
C LYS A 109 13.75 8.85 17.42
N ALA A 110 13.68 7.71 18.09
CA ALA A 110 12.45 7.13 18.60
C ALA A 110 12.03 7.68 19.99
N ASP A 111 12.96 7.96 20.88
CA ASP A 111 12.66 8.43 22.25
C ASP A 111 11.73 9.66 22.29
N PRO A 112 11.87 10.69 21.44
CA PRO A 112 10.97 11.84 21.44
C PRO A 112 9.54 11.51 20.99
N LEU A 113 9.33 10.37 20.31
CA LEU A 113 8.01 9.95 19.80
C LEU A 113 7.15 9.30 20.89
N PHE A 114 7.76 8.81 21.98
CA PHE A 114 7.06 8.08 23.04
C PHE A 114 6.36 9.02 24.01
N ASP A 115 5.18 9.50 23.63
CA ASP A 115 4.29 10.23 24.52
C ASP A 115 3.05 9.38 24.87
N THR A 116 2.95 8.96 26.13
CA THR A 116 1.88 8.08 26.61
C THR A 116 0.49 8.74 26.60
N ALA A 117 0.41 10.06 26.50
CA ALA A 117 -0.85 10.74 26.23
C ALA A 117 -1.50 10.25 24.93
N ASN A 118 -0.68 9.86 23.94
CA ASN A 118 -1.15 9.38 22.64
C ASN A 118 -1.90 8.03 22.69
N LEU A 119 -1.68 7.21 23.72
CA LEU A 119 -2.45 5.97 23.94
C LEU A 119 -3.92 6.26 24.32
N ASN A 120 -4.16 7.41 24.90
CA ASN A 120 -5.45 7.78 25.45
C ASN A 120 -6.16 8.92 24.69
N THR A 121 -5.48 9.59 23.75
CA THR A 121 -6.06 10.73 23.04
C THR A 121 -6.99 10.30 21.92
N VAL A 122 -8.21 10.82 21.98
CA VAL A 122 -9.24 10.71 20.94
C VAL A 122 -9.11 11.90 19.97
N GLU A 123 -7.90 12.18 19.49
CA GLU A 123 -7.75 13.20 18.46
C GLU A 123 -8.12 12.61 17.11
N LEU A 124 -9.15 13.17 16.47
CA LEU A 124 -9.61 12.74 15.16
C LEU A 124 -8.81 13.42 14.06
N THR A 125 -8.67 12.73 12.93
CA THR A 125 -8.26 13.37 11.67
C THR A 125 -9.37 14.30 11.19
N ARG A 126 -9.00 15.54 10.83
CA ARG A 126 -9.92 16.55 10.33
C ARG A 126 -9.60 16.84 8.87
N LEU A 127 -10.64 16.83 8.03
CA LEU A 127 -10.52 17.09 6.60
C LEU A 127 -11.02 18.51 6.28
N PHE A 128 -10.22 19.25 5.54
CA PHE A 128 -10.50 20.63 5.11
C PHE A 128 -10.63 20.68 3.59
N ASP A 129 -11.60 21.44 3.11
CA ASP A 129 -11.81 21.69 1.68
C ASP A 129 -10.74 22.64 1.10
N LYS A 130 -10.85 22.96 -0.20
CA LYS A 130 -9.92 23.86 -0.89
C LYS A 130 -9.84 25.26 -0.29
N ASP A 131 -10.88 25.69 0.42
CA ASP A 131 -10.98 27.02 1.07
C ASP A 131 -10.56 26.98 2.55
N GLY A 132 -10.06 25.83 3.03
CA GLY A 132 -9.61 25.63 4.40
C GLY A 132 -10.74 25.48 5.42
N LYS A 133 -11.97 25.22 4.98
CA LYS A 133 -13.11 24.97 5.87
C LYS A 133 -13.22 23.48 6.16
N GLU A 134 -13.35 23.12 7.43
CA GLU A 134 -13.59 21.72 7.83
C GLU A 134 -14.90 21.20 7.24
N PHE A 135 -14.85 20.00 6.64
CA PHE A 135 -16.04 19.37 6.07
C PHE A 135 -16.28 17.95 6.59
N ALA A 136 -15.27 17.32 7.19
CA ALA A 136 -15.40 15.99 7.75
C ALA A 136 -14.36 15.73 8.85
N LYS A 137 -14.66 14.74 9.67
CA LYS A 137 -13.74 14.14 10.64
C LYS A 137 -13.70 12.64 10.36
N LEU A 138 -12.48 12.05 10.38
CA LEU A 138 -12.32 10.60 10.31
C LEU A 138 -12.13 10.05 11.72
N GLY A 139 -12.97 9.10 12.08
CA GLY A 139 -13.01 8.49 13.39
C GLY A 139 -14.30 8.81 14.15
N SER A 140 -14.60 8.01 15.15
CA SER A 140 -15.76 8.22 16.03
C SER A 140 -15.36 9.07 17.24
N GLU A 141 -16.13 10.10 17.53
CA GLU A 141 -16.03 10.82 18.81
C GLU A 141 -16.55 9.96 19.98
N LYS A 142 -17.39 8.96 19.67
CA LYS A 142 -17.90 7.99 20.64
C LYS A 142 -17.04 6.74 20.61
N ARG A 143 -16.04 6.67 21.50
CA ARG A 143 -15.29 5.45 21.81
C ARG A 143 -15.68 5.00 23.19
N GLU A 144 -16.48 3.97 23.27
CA GLU A 144 -16.70 3.28 24.53
C GLU A 144 -15.50 2.34 24.74
N LYS A 145 -14.64 2.70 25.69
CA LYS A 145 -13.48 1.89 26.05
C LYS A 145 -13.92 0.77 26.97
N VAL A 146 -13.35 -0.39 26.74
CA VAL A 146 -13.53 -1.56 27.61
C VAL A 146 -12.20 -1.91 28.26
N SER A 147 -12.23 -2.30 29.53
CA SER A 147 -11.07 -2.83 30.22
C SER A 147 -10.80 -4.28 29.78
N TYR A 148 -9.58 -4.77 30.04
CA TYR A 148 -9.22 -6.13 29.71
C TYR A 148 -10.17 -7.16 30.32
N GLU A 149 -10.63 -6.95 31.55
CA GLU A 149 -11.54 -7.86 32.28
C GLU A 149 -12.94 -7.94 31.64
N GLN A 150 -13.33 -6.96 30.85
CA GLN A 150 -14.60 -6.96 30.12
C GLN A 150 -14.51 -7.70 28.77
N LEU A 151 -13.29 -8.01 28.32
CA LEU A 151 -13.10 -8.75 27.08
C LEU A 151 -13.35 -10.24 27.29
N PRO A 152 -14.19 -10.88 26.47
CA PRO A 152 -14.37 -12.32 26.56
C PRO A 152 -13.09 -13.04 26.07
N GLU A 153 -12.75 -14.14 26.73
CA GLU A 153 -11.55 -14.94 26.45
C GLU A 153 -11.47 -15.33 24.96
N VAL A 154 -12.58 -15.71 24.35
CA VAL A 154 -12.65 -16.07 22.94
C VAL A 154 -12.22 -14.94 21.98
N LEU A 155 -12.41 -13.66 22.35
CA LEU A 155 -11.95 -12.52 21.56
C LEU A 155 -10.44 -12.31 21.74
N ILE A 156 -9.95 -12.38 22.98
CA ILE A 156 -8.53 -12.28 23.30
C ILE A 156 -7.75 -13.35 22.52
N ASP A 157 -8.21 -14.58 22.59
CA ASP A 157 -7.62 -15.73 21.91
C ASP A 157 -7.65 -15.59 20.38
N ALA A 158 -8.76 -15.13 19.81
CA ALA A 158 -8.90 -14.90 18.38
C ALA A 158 -7.92 -13.82 17.88
N VAL A 159 -7.75 -12.73 18.64
CA VAL A 159 -6.81 -11.66 18.33
C VAL A 159 -5.35 -12.17 18.44
N VAL A 160 -5.01 -12.81 19.54
CA VAL A 160 -3.66 -13.33 19.79
C VAL A 160 -3.30 -14.41 18.79
N ALA A 161 -4.18 -15.37 18.52
CA ALA A 161 -3.94 -16.43 17.52
C ALA A 161 -3.70 -15.88 16.12
N THR A 162 -4.37 -14.78 15.78
CA THR A 162 -4.32 -14.20 14.43
C THR A 162 -3.12 -13.28 14.24
N GLU A 163 -2.89 -12.38 15.20
CA GLU A 163 -1.91 -11.30 15.06
C GLU A 163 -0.54 -11.70 15.65
N ASP A 164 -0.54 -12.34 16.82
CA ASP A 164 0.68 -12.61 17.56
C ASP A 164 0.56 -13.82 18.49
N SER A 165 0.55 -15.01 17.93
CA SER A 165 0.27 -16.27 18.67
C SER A 165 1.20 -16.58 19.85
N ARG A 166 2.29 -15.85 19.99
CA ARG A 166 3.24 -15.98 21.12
C ARG A 166 3.34 -14.70 21.95
N PHE A 167 2.33 -13.84 21.88
CA PHE A 167 2.33 -12.55 22.54
C PHE A 167 2.72 -12.58 24.02
N PHE A 168 2.21 -13.55 24.76
CA PHE A 168 2.51 -13.72 26.19
C PHE A 168 3.89 -14.36 26.47
N GLN A 169 4.64 -14.76 25.42
CA GLN A 169 5.92 -15.46 25.56
C GLN A 169 7.13 -14.58 25.24
N HIS A 170 6.94 -13.36 24.79
CA HIS A 170 8.03 -12.44 24.45
C HIS A 170 7.76 -11.02 25.00
N ASN A 171 8.80 -10.19 25.05
CA ASN A 171 8.71 -8.80 25.54
C ASN A 171 8.77 -7.81 24.36
N GLY A 172 7.69 -7.74 23.57
CA GLY A 172 7.53 -6.79 22.47
C GLY A 172 8.17 -7.18 21.15
N PHE A 173 9.11 -8.16 21.14
CA PHE A 173 9.78 -8.64 19.94
C PHE A 173 9.88 -10.15 19.91
N ASP A 174 9.30 -10.77 18.87
CA ASP A 174 9.38 -12.21 18.62
C ASP A 174 10.55 -12.53 17.68
N ALA A 175 11.74 -12.75 18.24
CA ALA A 175 12.96 -12.99 17.49
C ALA A 175 12.90 -14.23 16.57
N PRO A 176 12.38 -15.42 16.98
CA PRO A 176 12.22 -16.56 16.10
C PRO A 176 11.27 -16.31 14.92
N ARG A 177 10.15 -15.62 15.16
CA ARG A 177 9.18 -15.25 14.11
C ARG A 177 9.80 -14.26 13.13
N PHE A 178 10.52 -13.27 13.64
CA PHE A 178 11.23 -12.28 12.83
C PHE A 178 12.29 -12.93 11.94
N LEU A 179 13.11 -13.84 12.51
CA LEU A 179 14.15 -14.55 11.77
C LEU A 179 13.54 -15.43 10.66
N LYS A 180 12.46 -16.16 10.97
CA LYS A 180 11.73 -16.96 9.99
C LYS A 180 11.20 -16.11 8.83
N ALA A 181 10.60 -14.95 9.12
CA ALA A 181 10.09 -14.03 8.12
C ALA A 181 11.22 -13.43 7.25
N ALA A 182 12.34 -13.03 7.88
CA ALA A 182 13.50 -12.49 7.19
C ALA A 182 14.15 -13.53 6.25
N LEU A 183 14.35 -14.76 6.72
CA LEU A 183 14.89 -15.86 5.91
C LEU A 183 13.92 -16.24 4.77
N GLY A 184 12.62 -16.26 5.03
CA GLY A 184 11.60 -16.51 4.00
C GLY A 184 11.62 -15.46 2.90
N GLN A 185 11.78 -14.18 3.27
CA GLN A 185 11.87 -13.07 2.31
C GLN A 185 13.17 -13.13 1.48
N LEU A 186 14.30 -13.52 2.09
CA LEU A 186 15.56 -13.76 1.38
C LEU A 186 15.48 -14.95 0.42
N ALA A 187 14.66 -15.96 0.75
CA ALA A 187 14.42 -17.14 -0.09
C ALA A 187 13.31 -16.92 -1.16
N GLY A 188 12.79 -15.70 -1.34
CA GLY A 188 11.75 -15.40 -2.32
C GLY A 188 10.33 -15.86 -1.94
N HIS A 189 10.13 -16.34 -0.72
CA HIS A 189 8.82 -16.81 -0.25
C HIS A 189 8.00 -15.66 0.37
N SER A 190 7.16 -15.01 -0.42
CA SER A 190 6.28 -13.91 0.03
C SER A 190 5.21 -14.32 1.07
N GLY A 191 5.06 -15.61 1.36
CA GLY A 191 4.09 -16.18 2.30
C GLY A 191 4.60 -16.43 3.72
N ALA A 192 5.79 -15.96 4.10
CA ALA A 192 6.42 -16.28 5.40
C ALA A 192 5.74 -15.66 6.65
N GLY A 193 4.59 -14.96 6.48
CA GLY A 193 3.82 -14.32 7.54
C GLY A 193 4.38 -12.97 8.00
N GLY A 194 3.58 -12.18 8.70
CA GLY A 194 4.01 -10.88 9.27
C GLY A 194 4.95 -11.06 10.45
N ALA A 195 6.02 -10.27 10.53
CA ALA A 195 6.98 -10.28 11.62
C ALA A 195 6.66 -9.26 12.74
N SER A 196 5.55 -8.54 12.65
CA SER A 196 5.15 -7.54 13.65
C SER A 196 4.41 -8.20 14.81
N THR A 197 4.74 -7.80 16.02
CA THR A 197 4.04 -8.19 17.26
C THR A 197 2.88 -7.22 17.54
N LEU A 198 1.97 -7.60 18.44
CA LEU A 198 0.90 -6.71 18.91
C LEU A 198 1.48 -5.41 19.51
N SER A 199 2.53 -5.53 20.35
CA SER A 199 3.20 -4.36 20.93
C SER A 199 3.77 -3.41 19.85
N MET A 200 4.37 -3.96 18.80
CA MET A 200 4.86 -3.16 17.67
C MET A 200 3.71 -2.50 16.88
N GLN A 201 2.55 -3.15 16.79
CA GLN A 201 1.38 -2.56 16.14
C GLN A 201 0.78 -1.42 16.97
N VAL A 202 0.71 -1.57 18.31
CA VAL A 202 0.31 -0.48 19.22
C VAL A 202 1.27 0.71 19.07
N VAL A 203 2.59 0.46 19.10
CA VAL A 203 3.61 1.50 18.89
C VAL A 203 3.42 2.20 17.56
N LYS A 204 3.31 1.45 16.49
CA LYS A 204 3.12 1.98 15.13
C LYS A 204 1.88 2.87 15.03
N ASN A 205 0.78 2.49 15.67
CA ASN A 205 -0.48 3.21 15.58
C ASN A 205 -0.55 4.43 16.50
N SER A 206 0.26 4.47 17.58
CA SER A 206 0.16 5.52 18.62
C SER A 206 1.34 6.50 18.66
N PHE A 207 2.55 6.08 18.27
CA PHE A 207 3.76 6.87 18.52
C PHE A 207 4.60 7.18 17.29
N THR A 208 4.35 6.55 16.15
CA THR A 208 5.24 6.69 15.02
C THR A 208 4.67 7.62 13.96
N ASP A 209 5.45 8.63 13.66
CA ASP A 209 5.21 9.68 12.68
C ASP A 209 5.73 9.22 11.30
N HIS A 210 5.04 8.24 10.72
CA HIS A 210 5.48 7.60 9.48
C HIS A 210 5.02 8.37 8.23
N LEU A 211 5.55 9.55 8.09
CA LEU A 211 5.35 10.44 6.96
C LEU A 211 5.87 9.86 5.65
N GLY A 212 4.95 9.43 4.78
CA GLY A 212 5.23 9.25 3.35
C GLY A 212 6.42 8.34 3.01
N GLN A 213 6.96 7.65 3.99
CA GLN A 213 8.11 6.78 3.79
C GLN A 213 7.62 5.50 3.11
N LYS A 214 8.13 5.28 1.92
CA LYS A 214 8.01 4.00 1.24
C LYS A 214 8.34 2.91 2.26
N THR A 215 7.47 1.92 2.41
CA THR A 215 7.68 0.77 3.30
C THR A 215 8.90 -0.08 2.89
N ALA A 216 9.53 0.25 1.76
CA ALA A 216 10.69 -0.41 1.19
C ALA A 216 11.94 0.48 1.28
N GLY A 217 13.11 -0.15 1.31
CA GLY A 217 14.41 0.52 1.33
C GLY A 217 14.90 0.89 2.74
N LYS A 218 15.89 1.77 2.80
CA LYS A 218 16.60 2.13 4.04
C LYS A 218 15.67 2.70 5.11
N ASP A 219 14.73 3.55 4.72
CA ASP A 219 13.82 4.21 5.65
C ASP A 219 12.82 3.23 6.28
N GLY A 220 12.38 2.21 5.50
CA GLY A 220 11.53 1.14 6.02
C GLY A 220 12.25 0.27 7.08
N ILE A 221 13.55 0.05 6.90
CA ILE A 221 14.37 -0.68 7.88
C ILE A 221 14.51 0.14 9.16
N ILE A 222 14.89 1.41 9.08
CA ILE A 222 15.03 2.31 10.24
C ILE A 222 13.73 2.33 11.04
N ARG A 223 12.60 2.57 10.37
CA ARG A 223 11.27 2.56 10.98
C ARG A 223 10.98 1.24 11.72
N LYS A 224 11.27 0.11 11.10
CA LYS A 224 11.04 -1.19 11.73
C LYS A 224 11.84 -1.35 13.03
N PHE A 225 13.06 -0.83 13.08
CA PHE A 225 13.86 -0.82 14.29
C PHE A 225 13.39 0.23 15.32
N GLU A 226 12.82 1.35 14.90
CA GLU A 226 12.12 2.30 15.79
C GLU A 226 10.92 1.63 16.47
N ASP A 227 10.07 0.93 15.69
CA ASP A 227 8.93 0.16 16.24
C ASP A 227 9.40 -0.89 17.25
N ILE A 228 10.45 -1.66 16.92
CA ILE A 228 11.02 -2.67 17.83
C ILE A 228 11.56 -2.02 19.10
N TYR A 229 12.32 -0.93 18.96
CA TYR A 229 12.90 -0.21 20.10
C TYR A 229 11.81 0.30 21.05
N LEU A 230 10.80 0.97 20.53
CA LEU A 230 9.71 1.52 21.34
C LEU A 230 8.88 0.40 21.97
N ALA A 231 8.59 -0.68 21.25
CA ALA A 231 7.85 -1.81 21.79
C ALA A 231 8.59 -2.48 22.96
N VAL A 232 9.87 -2.82 22.76
CA VAL A 232 10.67 -3.57 23.74
C VAL A 232 11.12 -2.72 24.93
N PHE A 233 11.63 -1.52 24.66
CA PHE A 233 12.32 -0.71 25.67
C PHE A 233 11.45 0.38 26.31
N LYS A 234 10.27 0.64 25.76
CA LYS A 234 9.33 1.64 26.29
C LYS A 234 7.98 1.06 26.65
N LEU A 235 7.25 0.51 25.69
CA LEU A 235 5.87 0.06 25.90
C LEU A 235 5.81 -1.11 26.88
N GLU A 236 6.48 -2.22 26.60
CA GLU A 236 6.48 -3.43 27.43
C GLU A 236 7.17 -3.26 28.79
N LYS A 237 7.94 -2.18 28.98
CA LYS A 237 8.49 -1.83 30.30
C LYS A 237 7.54 -1.02 31.15
N LYS A 238 6.56 -0.37 30.52
CA LYS A 238 5.65 0.53 31.22
C LYS A 238 4.25 -0.06 31.43
N TYR A 239 3.83 -0.94 30.52
CA TYR A 239 2.47 -1.51 30.50
C TYR A 239 2.53 -3.05 30.52
N SER A 240 1.53 -3.65 31.17
CA SER A 240 1.34 -5.11 31.19
C SER A 240 0.85 -5.63 29.83
N LYS A 241 0.84 -6.94 29.65
CA LYS A 241 0.31 -7.59 28.45
C LYS A 241 -1.18 -7.32 28.26
N GLU A 242 -1.90 -7.33 29.37
CA GLU A 242 -3.32 -7.04 29.43
C GLU A 242 -3.61 -5.61 28.99
N GLU A 243 -2.89 -4.62 29.52
CA GLU A 243 -3.00 -3.22 29.12
C GLU A 243 -2.65 -3.01 27.64
N ILE A 244 -1.67 -3.73 27.11
CA ILE A 244 -1.30 -3.64 25.69
C ILE A 244 -2.40 -4.20 24.78
N ILE A 245 -3.05 -5.31 25.18
CA ILE A 245 -4.23 -5.83 24.46
C ILE A 245 -5.37 -4.81 24.54
N GLU A 246 -5.62 -4.25 25.71
CA GLU A 246 -6.65 -3.22 25.91
C GLU A 246 -6.44 -2.02 24.98
N TYR A 247 -5.23 -1.48 24.91
CA TYR A 247 -4.90 -0.41 23.96
C TYR A 247 -5.09 -0.83 22.52
N TYR A 248 -4.69 -2.06 22.17
CA TYR A 248 -4.82 -2.57 20.82
C TYR A 248 -6.27 -2.65 20.36
N VAL A 249 -7.14 -3.28 21.15
CA VAL A 249 -8.55 -3.53 20.76
C VAL A 249 -9.41 -2.28 20.84
N ASN A 250 -9.12 -1.35 21.76
CA ASN A 250 -9.88 -0.10 21.90
C ASN A 250 -9.52 0.95 20.85
N ASN A 251 -8.28 0.93 20.33
CA ASN A 251 -7.81 1.96 19.41
C ASN A 251 -7.83 1.53 17.95
N HIS A 252 -8.22 0.28 17.66
CA HIS A 252 -8.20 -0.21 16.29
C HIS A 252 -9.45 0.21 15.52
N PHE A 253 -9.23 0.67 14.26
CA PHE A 253 -10.30 0.93 13.30
C PHE A 253 -10.89 -0.39 12.80
N LEU A 254 -12.21 -0.52 12.84
CA LEU A 254 -12.94 -1.74 12.47
C LEU A 254 -13.96 -1.53 11.34
N GLY A 255 -13.73 -0.52 10.49
CA GLY A 255 -14.53 -0.24 9.30
C GLY A 255 -15.65 0.76 9.54
N GLY A 256 -16.07 1.48 8.50
CA GLY A 256 -17.25 2.41 8.53
C GLY A 256 -16.98 3.55 9.48
N ASN A 257 -16.45 4.05 10.22
CA ASN A 257 -16.24 4.99 11.33
C ASN A 257 -16.25 4.32 12.71
N ILE A 258 -16.14 2.98 12.76
CA ILE A 258 -16.20 2.20 13.99
C ILE A 258 -14.77 2.03 14.54
N TYR A 259 -14.60 2.36 15.81
CA TYR A 259 -13.34 2.21 16.54
C TYR A 259 -13.57 1.46 17.84
N GLY A 260 -12.67 0.50 18.08
CA GLY A 260 -12.73 -0.35 19.25
C GLY A 260 -13.74 -1.48 19.13
N VAL A 261 -13.44 -2.54 19.84
CA VAL A 261 -14.22 -3.80 19.76
C VAL A 261 -15.62 -3.68 20.37
N GLN A 262 -15.83 -2.78 21.33
CA GLN A 262 -17.14 -2.54 21.92
C GLN A 262 -18.12 -1.96 20.90
N GLU A 263 -17.70 -0.91 20.20
CA GLU A 263 -18.54 -0.30 19.17
C GLU A 263 -18.74 -1.25 17.99
N ALA A 264 -17.73 -2.06 17.65
CA ALA A 264 -17.86 -3.09 16.64
C ALA A 264 -18.87 -4.18 17.03
N ALA A 265 -18.85 -4.64 18.28
CA ALA A 265 -19.79 -5.63 18.79
C ALA A 265 -21.24 -5.10 18.74
N LYS A 266 -21.45 -3.86 19.19
CA LYS A 266 -22.76 -3.20 19.14
C LYS A 266 -23.26 -2.99 17.72
N THR A 267 -22.39 -2.47 16.85
CA THR A 267 -22.80 -2.12 15.47
C THR A 267 -23.01 -3.36 14.59
N TYR A 268 -22.14 -4.34 14.68
CA TYR A 268 -22.24 -5.50 13.77
C TYR A 268 -23.15 -6.60 14.30
N PHE A 269 -23.19 -6.80 15.63
CA PHE A 269 -23.89 -7.92 16.24
C PHE A 269 -24.99 -7.52 17.25
N GLY A 270 -25.13 -6.20 17.55
CA GLY A 270 -26.15 -5.71 18.49
C GLY A 270 -25.92 -6.14 19.93
N LYS A 271 -24.68 -6.45 20.32
CA LYS A 271 -24.31 -7.01 21.62
C LYS A 271 -23.24 -6.19 22.31
N ASP A 272 -23.15 -6.35 23.63
CA ASP A 272 -21.96 -5.96 24.36
C ASP A 272 -20.78 -6.85 23.97
N VAL A 273 -19.55 -6.33 24.05
CA VAL A 273 -18.35 -7.10 23.68
C VAL A 273 -18.19 -8.36 24.54
N SER A 274 -18.60 -8.30 25.80
CA SER A 274 -18.55 -9.42 26.75
C SER A 274 -19.47 -10.59 26.36
N GLU A 275 -20.45 -10.35 25.49
CA GLU A 275 -21.45 -11.34 25.05
C GLU A 275 -21.08 -12.00 23.70
N LEU A 276 -19.92 -11.66 23.12
CA LEU A 276 -19.49 -12.22 21.84
C LEU A 276 -19.24 -13.73 21.94
N ASN A 277 -19.84 -14.47 21.02
CA ASN A 277 -19.52 -15.88 20.83
C ASN A 277 -18.27 -16.07 19.95
N LEU A 278 -17.78 -17.31 19.81
CA LEU A 278 -16.59 -17.66 19.05
C LEU A 278 -16.66 -17.19 17.58
N SER A 279 -17.82 -17.32 16.94
CA SER A 279 -18.01 -16.93 15.54
C SER A 279 -17.89 -15.42 15.33
N GLU A 280 -18.51 -14.64 16.23
CA GLU A 280 -18.50 -13.18 16.23
C GLU A 280 -17.11 -12.65 16.60
N ALA A 281 -16.47 -13.19 17.64
CA ALA A 281 -15.11 -12.85 18.05
C ALA A 281 -14.09 -13.11 16.93
N ALA A 282 -14.16 -14.27 16.28
CA ALA A 282 -13.30 -14.59 15.13
C ALA A 282 -13.55 -13.67 13.93
N THR A 283 -14.79 -13.20 13.75
CA THR A 283 -15.12 -12.22 12.69
C THR A 283 -14.45 -10.88 12.99
N ILE A 284 -14.62 -10.33 14.21
CA ILE A 284 -13.97 -9.08 14.63
C ILE A 284 -12.45 -9.20 14.51
N ALA A 285 -11.84 -10.28 15.05
CA ALA A 285 -10.40 -10.51 14.95
C ALA A 285 -9.92 -10.59 13.48
N GLY A 286 -10.74 -11.09 12.59
CA GLY A 286 -10.48 -11.09 11.15
C GLY A 286 -10.40 -9.70 10.53
N MET A 287 -11.17 -8.75 11.03
CA MET A 287 -11.27 -7.40 10.49
C MET A 287 -10.02 -6.56 10.74
N PHE A 288 -9.21 -6.84 11.76
CA PHE A 288 -7.98 -6.08 12.05
C PHE A 288 -7.02 -5.99 10.85
N LYS A 289 -7.03 -6.97 9.97
CA LYS A 289 -6.16 -6.99 8.78
C LYS A 289 -6.58 -5.98 7.70
N SER A 290 -7.87 -5.86 7.44
CA SER A 290 -8.43 -4.97 6.41
C SER A 290 -9.90 -4.67 6.71
N PRO A 291 -10.16 -3.71 7.61
CA PRO A 291 -11.48 -3.51 8.21
C PRO A 291 -12.61 -3.32 7.21
N ASN A 292 -12.48 -2.40 6.25
CA ASN A 292 -13.54 -2.14 5.26
C ASN A 292 -13.78 -3.34 4.33
N TYR A 293 -12.72 -4.09 3.98
CA TYR A 293 -12.82 -5.25 3.09
C TYR A 293 -13.51 -6.46 3.76
N TYR A 294 -13.41 -6.58 5.09
CA TYR A 294 -13.97 -7.69 5.87
C TYR A 294 -15.16 -7.30 6.73
N ARG A 295 -15.82 -6.17 6.45
CA ARG A 295 -17.05 -5.76 7.14
C ARG A 295 -18.15 -6.81 6.95
N PRO A 296 -18.70 -7.40 8.04
CA PRO A 296 -19.62 -8.53 7.93
C PRO A 296 -20.98 -8.15 7.33
N ASN A 297 -21.47 -6.94 7.62
CA ASN A 297 -22.74 -6.42 7.09
C ASN A 297 -22.64 -5.84 5.66
N VAL A 298 -21.41 -5.71 5.11
CA VAL A 298 -21.16 -5.11 3.79
C VAL A 298 -20.60 -6.15 2.83
N ASN A 299 -19.65 -6.95 3.29
CA ASN A 299 -18.95 -7.97 2.53
C ASN A 299 -19.04 -9.35 3.21
N PRO A 300 -20.24 -9.92 3.42
CA PRO A 300 -20.43 -11.14 4.22
C PRO A 300 -19.62 -12.33 3.67
N LYS A 301 -19.45 -12.43 2.36
CA LYS A 301 -18.63 -13.48 1.73
C LYS A 301 -17.15 -13.36 2.12
N ASN A 302 -16.58 -12.16 2.07
CA ASN A 302 -15.18 -11.91 2.44
C ASN A 302 -14.97 -12.08 3.95
N ALA A 303 -15.92 -11.59 4.75
CA ALA A 303 -15.94 -11.76 6.21
C ALA A 303 -15.96 -13.25 6.59
N THR A 304 -16.84 -14.06 5.96
CA THR A 304 -16.91 -15.52 6.17
C THR A 304 -15.58 -16.21 5.86
N ALA A 305 -14.97 -15.91 4.72
CA ALA A 305 -13.68 -16.49 4.34
C ALA A 305 -12.56 -16.09 5.31
N ARG A 306 -12.59 -14.86 5.79
CA ARG A 306 -11.62 -14.35 6.78
C ARG A 306 -11.84 -14.96 8.17
N ARG A 307 -13.08 -15.07 8.65
CA ARG A 307 -13.45 -15.78 9.87
C ARG A 307 -12.92 -17.21 9.86
N GLN A 308 -13.11 -17.93 8.75
CA GLN A 308 -12.56 -19.30 8.61
C GLN A 308 -11.04 -19.31 8.77
N THR A 309 -10.35 -18.31 8.24
CA THR A 309 -8.90 -18.18 8.41
C THR A 309 -8.52 -18.01 9.89
N VAL A 310 -9.27 -17.17 10.62
CA VAL A 310 -9.04 -16.94 12.07
C VAL A 310 -9.29 -18.22 12.87
N LEU A 311 -10.41 -18.88 12.66
CA LEU A 311 -10.75 -20.15 13.33
C LEU A 311 -9.67 -21.22 13.09
N ASN A 312 -9.17 -21.34 11.86
CA ASN A 312 -8.06 -22.26 11.53
C ASN A 312 -6.76 -21.88 12.26
N LEU A 313 -6.49 -20.59 12.49
CA LEU A 313 -5.34 -20.15 13.27
C LEU A 313 -5.52 -20.45 14.77
N MET A 314 -6.73 -20.27 15.31
CA MET A 314 -7.03 -20.63 16.69
C MET A 314 -6.85 -22.13 16.95
N VAL A 315 -7.34 -23.01 16.05
CA VAL A 315 -7.09 -24.46 16.10
C VAL A 315 -5.60 -24.76 16.02
N ARG A 316 -4.91 -24.15 15.06
CA ARG A 316 -3.46 -24.37 14.84
C ARG A 316 -2.62 -24.04 16.07
N HIS A 317 -3.02 -23.03 16.84
CA HIS A 317 -2.31 -22.56 18.01
C HIS A 317 -2.84 -23.13 19.33
N GLY A 318 -3.85 -24.03 19.25
CA GLY A 318 -4.36 -24.76 20.41
C GLY A 318 -5.31 -23.98 21.30
N TYR A 319 -5.92 -22.90 20.81
CA TYR A 319 -6.91 -22.11 21.53
C TYR A 319 -8.31 -22.76 21.51
N ILE A 320 -8.66 -23.42 20.41
CA ILE A 320 -9.93 -24.14 20.26
C ILE A 320 -9.70 -25.50 19.56
N THR A 321 -10.66 -26.40 19.72
CA THR A 321 -10.69 -27.67 19.00
C THR A 321 -11.16 -27.49 17.55
N LYS A 322 -10.96 -28.52 16.75
CA LYS A 322 -11.45 -28.52 15.36
C LYS A 322 -12.97 -28.51 15.31
N GLU A 323 -13.61 -29.23 16.21
CA GLU A 323 -15.08 -29.32 16.34
C GLU A 323 -15.69 -27.96 16.66
N GLU A 324 -15.14 -27.21 17.61
CA GLU A 324 -15.58 -25.84 17.96
C GLU A 324 -15.41 -24.90 16.76
N ALA A 325 -14.30 -25.01 16.02
CA ALA A 325 -14.08 -24.21 14.82
C ALA A 325 -15.11 -24.52 13.73
N ASP A 326 -15.46 -25.79 13.52
CA ASP A 326 -16.44 -26.20 12.50
C ASP A 326 -17.85 -25.75 12.85
N ILE A 327 -18.25 -25.83 14.12
CA ILE A 327 -19.52 -25.30 14.62
C ILE A 327 -19.60 -23.79 14.41
N ALA A 328 -18.56 -23.05 14.79
CA ALA A 328 -18.54 -21.59 14.62
C ALA A 328 -18.51 -21.17 13.14
N ALA A 329 -17.85 -21.93 12.29
CA ALA A 329 -17.78 -21.68 10.85
C ALA A 329 -19.11 -21.94 10.13
N ALA A 330 -19.92 -22.89 10.63
CA ALA A 330 -21.21 -23.26 10.03
C ALA A 330 -22.29 -22.18 10.21
N ILE A 331 -22.11 -21.24 11.13
CA ILE A 331 -23.09 -20.16 11.37
C ILE A 331 -23.06 -19.20 10.18
N PRO A 332 -24.18 -18.97 9.46
CA PRO A 332 -24.23 -18.01 8.35
C PRO A 332 -23.92 -16.59 8.82
N MET A 333 -23.15 -15.82 8.03
CA MET A 333 -22.76 -14.45 8.43
C MET A 333 -23.97 -13.55 8.60
N ASP A 334 -24.96 -13.67 7.71
CA ASP A 334 -26.18 -12.86 7.74
C ASP A 334 -27.04 -13.10 8.99
N SER A 335 -26.91 -14.29 9.63
CA SER A 335 -27.60 -14.57 10.89
C SER A 335 -26.92 -14.01 12.13
N LEU A 336 -25.64 -13.65 12.01
CA LEU A 336 -24.87 -13.01 13.08
C LEU A 336 -25.07 -11.50 13.10
N THR A 337 -25.22 -10.89 11.92
CA THR A 337 -25.25 -9.43 11.79
C THR A 337 -26.65 -8.88 12.09
N THR A 338 -26.69 -7.78 12.83
CA THR A 338 -27.93 -7.03 13.03
C THR A 338 -28.28 -6.22 11.79
N THR A 339 -29.58 -6.15 11.49
CA THR A 339 -30.14 -5.25 10.49
C THR A 339 -30.27 -3.80 10.98
N ASP A 340 -29.99 -3.56 12.25
CA ASP A 340 -30.01 -2.21 12.83
C ASP A 340 -28.83 -1.39 12.35
N SER A 341 -29.04 -0.72 11.25
CA SER A 341 -28.18 0.31 10.72
C SER A 341 -28.33 1.62 11.52
N SER A 342 -27.89 1.62 12.76
CA SER A 342 -27.55 2.86 13.48
C SER A 342 -26.19 3.41 13.00
N SER A 343 -25.78 3.05 11.77
CA SER A 343 -24.69 3.71 11.06
C SER A 343 -25.12 5.15 10.84
N GLY A 344 -24.41 6.07 11.48
CA GLY A 344 -24.67 7.51 11.37
C GLY A 344 -24.91 7.92 9.93
N VAL A 345 -25.76 8.92 9.75
CA VAL A 345 -26.08 9.53 8.45
C VAL A 345 -24.76 9.70 7.67
N LEU A 346 -24.62 8.96 6.55
CA LEU A 346 -23.45 9.07 5.70
C LEU A 346 -23.30 10.53 5.27
N SER A 347 -22.09 11.04 5.39
CA SER A 347 -21.79 12.39 4.91
C SER A 347 -22.15 12.48 3.41
N GLN A 348 -22.79 13.57 3.02
CA GLN A 348 -23.02 13.87 1.59
C GLN A 348 -21.72 13.88 0.75
N TYR A 349 -20.55 13.91 1.41
CA TYR A 349 -19.22 13.87 0.81
C TYR A 349 -18.53 12.51 0.97
N GLN A 350 -19.25 11.45 1.35
CA GLN A 350 -18.63 10.16 1.74
C GLN A 350 -17.71 9.59 0.66
N GLY A 351 -18.11 9.61 -0.60
CA GLY A 351 -17.26 9.12 -1.69
C GLY A 351 -15.94 9.87 -1.85
N TYR A 352 -15.96 11.17 -1.56
CA TYR A 352 -14.73 11.98 -1.55
C TYR A 352 -13.88 11.67 -0.32
N ILE A 353 -14.49 11.53 0.85
CA ILE A 353 -13.84 11.17 2.13
C ILE A 353 -13.10 9.83 1.98
N ASP A 354 -13.77 8.82 1.41
CA ASP A 354 -13.18 7.49 1.19
C ASP A 354 -11.98 7.57 0.24
N THR A 355 -12.09 8.38 -0.83
CA THR A 355 -10.99 8.60 -1.77
C THR A 355 -9.78 9.27 -1.09
N VAL A 356 -10.00 10.24 -0.20
CA VAL A 356 -8.95 10.87 0.61
C VAL A 356 -8.28 9.85 1.54
N ALA A 357 -9.07 9.03 2.23
CA ALA A 357 -8.55 8.02 3.14
C ALA A 357 -7.72 6.95 2.41
N ASP A 358 -8.19 6.52 1.24
CA ASP A 358 -7.47 5.58 0.37
C ASP A 358 -6.15 6.18 -0.14
N GLU A 359 -6.16 7.44 -0.58
CA GLU A 359 -4.94 8.12 -1.01
C GLU A 359 -3.92 8.21 0.13
N ILE A 360 -4.33 8.63 1.32
CA ILE A 360 -3.46 8.73 2.50
C ILE A 360 -2.87 7.35 2.84
N THR A 361 -3.69 6.32 2.80
CA THR A 361 -3.25 4.95 3.12
C THR A 361 -2.30 4.38 2.08
N ASN A 362 -2.66 4.49 0.80
CA ASN A 362 -1.92 3.82 -0.28
C ASN A 362 -0.67 4.59 -0.72
N LYS A 363 -0.73 5.92 -0.75
CA LYS A 363 0.36 6.77 -1.24
C LYS A 363 1.32 7.18 -0.14
N TYR A 364 0.80 7.50 1.04
CA TYR A 364 1.61 7.99 2.16
C TYR A 364 1.89 6.91 3.22
N GLY A 365 1.22 5.75 3.14
CA GLY A 365 1.40 4.64 4.08
C GLY A 365 0.90 4.93 5.50
N ILE A 366 0.02 5.93 5.64
CA ILE A 366 -0.53 6.39 6.92
C ILE A 366 -1.97 5.88 7.04
N ASN A 367 -2.34 5.38 8.20
CA ASN A 367 -3.76 5.14 8.47
C ASN A 367 -4.39 6.41 9.05
N PRO A 368 -5.22 7.16 8.26
CA PRO A 368 -5.79 8.43 8.73
C PRO A 368 -6.84 8.26 9.83
N TYR A 369 -7.27 7.03 10.05
CA TYR A 369 -8.22 6.72 11.10
C TYR A 369 -7.58 6.50 12.46
N THR A 370 -6.31 6.13 12.52
CA THR A 370 -5.57 5.89 13.77
C THR A 370 -4.53 6.98 14.05
N THR A 371 -4.11 7.71 13.04
CA THR A 371 -3.13 8.80 13.15
C THR A 371 -3.86 10.14 13.07
N PRO A 372 -3.80 10.98 14.12
CA PRO A 372 -4.47 12.28 14.11
C PRO A 372 -3.82 13.26 13.14
N LEU A 373 -4.57 13.64 12.09
CA LEU A 373 -4.09 14.51 11.01
C LEU A 373 -4.97 15.75 10.84
N LEU A 374 -4.38 16.83 10.32
CA LEU A 374 -5.12 17.88 9.60
C LEU A 374 -4.82 17.68 8.12
N VAL A 375 -5.84 17.36 7.33
CA VAL A 375 -5.71 17.05 5.91
C VAL A 375 -6.39 18.13 5.11
N TYR A 376 -5.61 18.88 4.36
CA TYR A 376 -6.10 19.89 3.43
C TYR A 376 -6.27 19.24 2.07
N THR A 377 -7.51 19.28 1.57
CA THR A 377 -7.90 18.59 0.34
C THR A 377 -8.24 19.56 -0.76
N ASN A 378 -8.42 19.03 -1.97
CA ASN A 378 -8.83 19.78 -3.15
C ASN A 378 -10.36 19.84 -3.32
N LEU A 379 -11.14 19.38 -2.33
CA LEU A 379 -12.61 19.37 -2.41
C LEU A 379 -13.16 20.77 -2.74
N ASP A 380 -13.87 20.88 -3.85
CA ASP A 380 -14.70 22.03 -4.19
C ASP A 380 -16.15 21.69 -3.85
N ARG A 381 -16.65 22.24 -2.75
CA ARG A 381 -18.02 21.94 -2.28
C ARG A 381 -19.07 22.27 -3.33
N SER A 382 -18.95 23.38 -4.04
CA SER A 382 -19.93 23.78 -5.04
C SER A 382 -20.03 22.75 -6.19
N ARG A 383 -18.88 22.22 -6.64
CA ARG A 383 -18.86 21.16 -7.64
C ARG A 383 -19.35 19.83 -7.09
N GLN A 384 -18.99 19.51 -5.85
CA GLN A 384 -19.47 18.29 -5.20
C GLN A 384 -20.98 18.32 -4.99
N ASP A 385 -21.55 19.44 -4.55
CA ASP A 385 -22.99 19.59 -4.36
C ASP A 385 -23.73 19.49 -5.69
N ALA A 386 -23.17 20.05 -6.77
CA ALA A 386 -23.73 19.89 -8.12
C ALA A 386 -23.71 18.41 -8.57
N VAL A 387 -22.63 17.68 -8.31
CA VAL A 387 -22.56 16.22 -8.59
C VAL A 387 -23.61 15.48 -7.77
N ASN A 388 -23.71 15.76 -6.48
CA ASN A 388 -24.68 15.12 -5.59
C ASN A 388 -26.12 15.37 -6.04
N SER A 389 -26.47 16.58 -6.46
CA SER A 389 -27.83 16.92 -6.90
C SER A 389 -28.23 16.14 -8.16
N VAL A 390 -27.30 15.91 -9.08
CA VAL A 390 -27.52 15.06 -10.26
C VAL A 390 -27.71 13.60 -9.82
N LEU A 391 -26.86 13.08 -8.95
CA LEU A 391 -26.92 11.68 -8.48
C LEU A 391 -28.20 11.39 -7.69
N ASN A 392 -28.67 12.35 -6.90
CA ASN A 392 -29.89 12.24 -6.11
C ASN A 392 -31.18 12.43 -6.94
N GLY A 393 -31.04 12.82 -8.21
CA GLY A 393 -32.20 13.03 -9.09
C GLY A 393 -32.90 14.37 -8.90
N GLU A 394 -32.24 15.34 -8.25
CA GLU A 394 -32.79 16.70 -8.06
C GLU A 394 -32.77 17.51 -9.37
N ASN A 395 -31.67 17.39 -10.11
CA ASN A 395 -31.43 18.10 -11.37
C ASN A 395 -31.39 17.18 -12.60
N TYR A 396 -31.67 15.87 -12.43
CA TYR A 396 -31.67 14.91 -13.53
C TYR A 396 -32.64 13.77 -13.25
N ASN A 397 -33.56 13.51 -14.23
CA ASN A 397 -34.52 12.42 -14.12
C ASN A 397 -33.90 11.11 -14.58
N TRP A 398 -33.61 10.21 -13.66
CA TRP A 398 -33.08 8.89 -13.95
C TRP A 398 -34.17 7.95 -14.45
N ILE A 399 -33.82 7.09 -15.43
CA ILE A 399 -34.75 6.15 -16.06
C ILE A 399 -35.37 5.19 -15.03
N ASN A 400 -34.61 4.75 -14.05
CA ASN A 400 -35.06 3.89 -12.96
C ASN A 400 -34.08 3.93 -11.78
N ASN A 401 -34.45 3.26 -10.67
CA ASN A 401 -33.64 3.21 -9.46
C ASN A 401 -32.48 2.19 -9.48
N LYS A 402 -32.39 1.35 -10.52
CA LYS A 402 -31.33 0.31 -10.63
C LYS A 402 -30.04 0.83 -11.28
N VAL A 403 -30.14 1.89 -12.08
CA VAL A 403 -28.98 2.50 -12.76
C VAL A 403 -28.05 3.09 -11.72
N GLN A 404 -26.79 2.72 -11.75
CA GLN A 404 -25.71 3.29 -10.95
C GLN A 404 -24.74 4.07 -11.84
N THR A 405 -24.08 5.07 -11.26
CA THR A 405 -23.09 5.86 -11.97
C THR A 405 -22.01 6.37 -11.03
N GLY A 406 -20.77 6.45 -11.54
CA GLY A 406 -19.66 7.14 -10.90
C GLY A 406 -19.33 8.42 -11.65
N VAL A 407 -19.01 9.47 -10.93
CA VAL A 407 -18.61 10.78 -11.48
C VAL A 407 -17.29 11.21 -10.88
N SER A 408 -16.36 11.69 -11.70
CA SER A 408 -15.13 12.35 -11.24
C SER A 408 -14.99 13.70 -11.92
N VAL A 409 -14.67 14.71 -11.12
CA VAL A 409 -14.40 16.08 -11.59
C VAL A 409 -12.98 16.43 -11.24
N LEU A 410 -12.17 16.71 -12.27
CA LEU A 410 -10.76 17.03 -12.16
C LEU A 410 -10.47 18.44 -12.65
N ASP A 411 -9.48 19.07 -12.05
CA ASP A 411 -8.75 20.18 -12.65
C ASP A 411 -7.74 19.61 -13.65
N SER A 412 -7.91 19.91 -14.93
CA SER A 412 -7.10 19.33 -16.00
C SER A 412 -5.64 19.80 -15.98
N GLU A 413 -5.37 21.00 -15.47
CA GLU A 413 -4.00 21.55 -15.43
C GLU A 413 -3.16 20.95 -14.32
N THR A 414 -3.79 20.56 -13.20
CA THR A 414 -3.09 20.14 -11.97
C THR A 414 -3.30 18.69 -11.59
N GLY A 415 -4.38 18.05 -12.08
CA GLY A 415 -4.80 16.73 -11.63
C GLY A 415 -5.54 16.72 -10.28
N LYS A 416 -5.87 17.88 -9.71
CA LYS A 416 -6.67 18.03 -8.49
C LYS A 416 -8.05 17.41 -8.66
N ILE A 417 -8.43 16.49 -7.77
CA ILE A 417 -9.78 15.93 -7.72
C ILE A 417 -10.66 16.91 -6.96
N LEU A 418 -11.60 17.52 -7.66
CA LEU A 418 -12.47 18.58 -7.11
C LEU A 418 -13.78 18.03 -6.56
N ALA A 419 -14.30 16.94 -7.15
CA ALA A 419 -15.51 16.25 -6.70
C ALA A 419 -15.51 14.78 -7.11
N ILE A 420 -16.17 13.93 -6.30
CA ILE A 420 -16.37 12.50 -6.54
C ILE A 420 -17.83 12.13 -6.28
N GLY A 421 -18.48 11.58 -7.28
CA GLY A 421 -19.80 10.95 -7.16
C GLY A 421 -19.66 9.43 -7.10
N ASN A 422 -19.85 8.86 -5.92
CA ASN A 422 -19.59 7.43 -5.67
C ASN A 422 -20.79 6.51 -5.98
N GLY A 423 -21.88 7.05 -6.51
CA GLY A 423 -23.08 6.29 -6.87
C GLY A 423 -24.37 7.05 -6.53
N ARG A 424 -25.49 6.51 -6.99
CA ARG A 424 -26.83 7.07 -6.76
C ARG A 424 -27.44 6.60 -5.44
N ASN A 425 -28.32 7.42 -4.87
CA ASN A 425 -29.10 7.11 -3.66
C ASN A 425 -28.25 6.72 -2.43
N VAL A 426 -27.07 7.32 -2.29
CA VAL A 426 -26.15 7.03 -1.18
C VAL A 426 -26.82 7.30 0.19
N ASN A 427 -27.63 8.36 0.26
CA ASN A 427 -28.31 8.76 1.50
C ASN A 427 -29.56 7.91 1.84
N ASN A 428 -30.11 7.17 0.87
CA ASN A 428 -31.29 6.33 1.03
C ASN A 428 -30.97 4.83 1.14
N ARG A 429 -29.70 4.47 1.25
CA ARG A 429 -29.24 3.08 1.36
C ARG A 429 -29.26 2.53 2.77
N SER A 430 -30.13 3.05 3.62
CA SER A 430 -30.22 2.65 5.04
C SER A 430 -30.66 1.20 5.27
N ASN A 431 -31.17 0.49 4.25
CA ASN A 431 -31.73 -0.86 4.44
C ASN A 431 -31.19 -1.95 3.51
N ASP A 432 -30.36 -1.60 2.51
CA ASP A 432 -29.75 -2.61 1.67
C ASP A 432 -28.25 -2.63 1.96
N ASN A 433 -27.72 -3.78 2.33
CA ASN A 433 -26.29 -4.10 2.53
C ASN A 433 -25.43 -3.87 1.28
N VAL A 434 -25.79 -2.87 0.46
CA VAL A 434 -25.04 -2.51 -0.72
C VAL A 434 -23.92 -1.61 -0.32
N ASP A 435 -22.74 -2.14 -0.45
CA ASP A 435 -21.45 -1.53 -0.33
C ASP A 435 -21.46 -0.05 -0.64
N GLN A 436 -20.71 0.69 0.15
CA GLN A 436 -20.18 2.00 -0.22
C GLN A 436 -19.15 1.84 -1.35
N TYR A 437 -19.50 1.03 -2.36
CA TYR A 437 -18.68 0.83 -3.53
C TYR A 437 -18.57 2.15 -4.29
N ASN A 438 -17.36 2.63 -4.43
CA ASN A 438 -17.12 3.90 -5.11
C ASN A 438 -17.08 3.68 -6.63
N TYR A 439 -18.22 3.95 -7.29
CA TYR A 439 -18.35 3.80 -8.73
C TYR A 439 -17.46 4.77 -9.53
N ALA A 440 -16.88 5.79 -8.91
CA ALA A 440 -15.95 6.70 -9.57
C ALA A 440 -14.51 6.17 -9.60
N THR A 441 -14.09 5.40 -8.57
CA THR A 441 -12.69 5.04 -8.35
C THR A 441 -12.42 3.54 -8.37
N GLN A 442 -13.38 2.70 -7.94
CA GLN A 442 -13.18 1.26 -7.76
C GLN A 442 -13.70 0.42 -8.93
N ILE A 443 -14.69 0.93 -9.68
CA ILE A 443 -15.23 0.19 -10.82
C ILE A 443 -14.18 0.05 -11.93
N LYS A 444 -14.15 -1.11 -12.56
CA LYS A 444 -13.40 -1.36 -13.79
C LYS A 444 -14.38 -1.82 -14.87
N ARG A 445 -14.67 -0.92 -15.78
CA ARG A 445 -15.62 -1.14 -16.87
C ARG A 445 -14.99 -0.88 -18.22
N GLN A 446 -15.45 -1.63 -19.22
CA GLN A 446 -15.08 -1.36 -20.61
C GLN A 446 -15.51 0.04 -21.00
N PRO A 447 -14.60 0.91 -21.46
CA PRO A 447 -14.92 2.30 -21.76
C PRO A 447 -15.68 2.48 -23.09
N GLY A 448 -15.79 1.43 -23.90
CA GLY A 448 -16.38 1.52 -25.22
C GLY A 448 -15.69 2.58 -26.09
N SER A 449 -16.44 3.31 -26.88
CA SER A 449 -15.91 4.31 -27.83
C SER A 449 -15.15 5.46 -27.20
N THR A 450 -15.14 5.64 -25.88
CA THR A 450 -14.25 6.61 -25.22
C THR A 450 -12.78 6.19 -25.29
N ALA A 451 -12.49 4.94 -25.65
CA ALA A 451 -11.13 4.46 -25.92
C ALA A 451 -10.51 5.05 -27.21
N LYS A 452 -11.32 5.43 -28.20
CA LYS A 452 -10.84 5.80 -29.54
C LYS A 452 -9.82 6.94 -29.58
N PRO A 453 -9.98 8.05 -28.85
CA PRO A 453 -8.94 9.08 -28.77
C PRO A 453 -7.62 8.57 -28.21
N LEU A 454 -7.69 7.57 -27.31
CA LEU A 454 -6.55 7.08 -26.52
C LEU A 454 -5.79 5.94 -27.23
N PHE A 455 -6.49 5.03 -27.89
CA PHE A 455 -5.90 3.83 -28.48
C PHE A 455 -5.67 3.93 -30.00
N ASP A 456 -6.42 4.78 -30.69
CA ASP A 456 -6.43 4.83 -32.14
C ASP A 456 -5.84 6.15 -32.67
N TYR A 457 -6.58 7.25 -32.49
CA TYR A 457 -6.30 8.51 -33.16
C TYR A 457 -5.20 9.33 -32.50
N GLY A 458 -5.12 9.37 -31.15
CA GLY A 458 -4.06 10.05 -30.43
C GLY A 458 -2.67 9.48 -30.79
N PRO A 459 -2.45 8.15 -30.64
CA PRO A 459 -1.22 7.51 -31.10
C PRO A 459 -0.93 7.71 -32.60
N GLY A 460 -1.96 7.71 -33.46
CA GLY A 460 -1.79 7.93 -34.89
C GLY A 460 -1.31 9.33 -35.22
N ILE A 461 -1.87 10.36 -34.57
CA ILE A 461 -1.40 11.74 -34.73
C ILE A 461 0.02 11.88 -34.17
N GLU A 462 0.29 11.37 -32.96
CA GLU A 462 1.57 11.54 -32.28
C GLU A 462 2.73 10.81 -32.98
N TYR A 463 2.51 9.58 -33.44
CA TYR A 463 3.62 8.75 -33.90
C TYR A 463 3.69 8.54 -35.41
N ASN A 464 2.57 8.75 -36.12
CA ASN A 464 2.50 8.62 -37.57
C ASN A 464 2.29 9.97 -38.29
N ASN A 465 2.31 11.10 -37.53
CA ASN A 465 2.13 12.46 -38.04
C ASN A 465 0.83 12.66 -38.82
N TRP A 466 -0.27 12.01 -38.38
CA TRP A 466 -1.55 12.23 -39.05
C TRP A 466 -2.10 13.62 -38.76
N SER A 467 -2.76 14.18 -39.77
CA SER A 467 -3.60 15.37 -39.58
C SER A 467 -5.04 14.95 -39.25
N THR A 468 -5.86 15.90 -38.84
CA THR A 468 -7.31 15.68 -38.69
C THR A 468 -8.03 15.37 -40.01
N TYR A 469 -7.34 15.54 -41.14
CA TYR A 469 -7.81 15.23 -42.50
C TYR A 469 -7.31 13.90 -43.04
N GLU A 470 -6.56 13.12 -42.26
CA GLU A 470 -6.16 11.73 -42.63
C GLU A 470 -7.41 10.93 -43.01
N LEU A 471 -7.33 10.22 -44.13
CA LEU A 471 -8.47 9.50 -44.71
C LEU A 471 -8.54 8.05 -44.26
N PHE A 472 -9.74 7.65 -43.87
CA PHE A 472 -10.10 6.29 -43.52
C PHE A 472 -11.32 5.84 -44.33
N ASP A 473 -11.25 4.65 -44.86
CA ASP A 473 -12.37 4.04 -45.56
C ASP A 473 -13.34 3.38 -44.55
N ASP A 474 -14.55 3.87 -44.46
CA ASP A 474 -15.65 3.38 -43.64
C ASP A 474 -16.59 2.50 -44.49
N ALA A 475 -16.10 1.29 -44.81
CA ALA A 475 -16.78 0.25 -45.57
C ALA A 475 -16.80 -1.07 -44.78
N PRO A 476 -17.61 -2.06 -45.16
CA PRO A 476 -17.65 -3.38 -44.47
C PRO A 476 -16.24 -3.93 -44.23
N TYR A 477 -15.94 -4.34 -42.98
CA TYR A 477 -14.61 -4.76 -42.57
C TYR A 477 -14.65 -5.86 -41.50
N SER A 478 -13.52 -6.50 -41.28
CA SER A 478 -13.37 -7.54 -40.26
C SER A 478 -12.08 -7.39 -39.47
N TYR A 479 -12.09 -7.88 -38.24
CA TYR A 479 -10.87 -8.10 -37.45
C TYR A 479 -9.96 -9.11 -38.14
N SER A 480 -8.69 -9.13 -37.77
CA SER A 480 -7.70 -10.09 -38.31
C SER A 480 -8.07 -11.56 -38.11
N ASN A 481 -8.93 -11.87 -37.14
CA ASN A 481 -9.47 -13.21 -36.90
C ASN A 481 -10.70 -13.57 -37.77
N GLY A 482 -11.07 -12.69 -38.73
CA GLY A 482 -12.21 -12.90 -39.62
C GLY A 482 -13.58 -12.51 -39.07
N ARG A 483 -13.69 -12.15 -37.79
CA ARG A 483 -14.98 -11.67 -37.22
C ARG A 483 -15.31 -10.27 -37.76
N SER A 484 -16.52 -10.11 -38.28
CA SER A 484 -16.96 -8.81 -38.81
C SER A 484 -17.15 -7.76 -37.73
N ILE A 485 -16.79 -6.51 -38.02
CA ILE A 485 -17.08 -5.34 -37.21
C ILE A 485 -18.12 -4.48 -37.91
N LYS A 486 -19.05 -3.92 -37.14
CA LYS A 486 -20.08 -3.00 -37.65
C LYS A 486 -20.00 -1.66 -36.95
N ASN A 487 -20.39 -0.60 -37.64
CA ASN A 487 -20.65 0.69 -37.00
C ASN A 487 -21.93 0.61 -36.15
N TRP A 488 -22.03 1.50 -35.15
CA TRP A 488 -23.13 1.50 -34.18
C TRP A 488 -24.52 1.68 -34.80
N ASP A 489 -24.60 2.34 -35.99
CA ASP A 489 -25.84 2.59 -36.73
C ASP A 489 -26.03 1.64 -37.94
N GLY A 490 -25.11 0.70 -38.14
CA GLY A 490 -25.13 -0.19 -39.29
C GLY A 490 -24.85 0.44 -40.65
N LYS A 491 -24.50 1.75 -40.69
CA LYS A 491 -24.25 2.51 -41.93
C LYS A 491 -22.76 2.63 -42.22
N TYR A 492 -22.42 2.91 -43.46
CA TYR A 492 -21.08 3.15 -43.96
C TYR A 492 -21.03 4.47 -44.74
N PHE A 493 -19.97 5.24 -44.54
CA PHE A 493 -19.83 6.58 -45.13
C PHE A 493 -18.76 6.66 -46.22
N GLY A 494 -18.17 5.51 -46.62
CA GLY A 494 -17.06 5.50 -47.59
C GLY A 494 -15.82 6.18 -47.02
N THR A 495 -15.05 6.83 -47.88
CA THR A 495 -13.83 7.52 -47.46
C THR A 495 -14.16 8.80 -46.69
N ILE A 496 -13.76 8.87 -45.43
CA ILE A 496 -14.01 10.03 -44.53
C ILE A 496 -12.72 10.44 -43.82
N THR A 497 -12.68 11.69 -43.37
CA THR A 497 -11.55 12.19 -42.59
C THR A 497 -11.51 11.64 -41.16
N LEU A 498 -10.35 11.64 -40.54
CA LEU A 498 -10.18 11.35 -39.10
C LEU A 498 -11.15 12.17 -38.26
N ARG A 499 -11.28 13.47 -38.53
CA ARG A 499 -12.20 14.38 -37.85
C ARG A 499 -13.63 13.85 -37.86
N ARG A 500 -14.13 13.46 -39.04
CA ARG A 500 -15.48 12.92 -39.17
C ARG A 500 -15.60 11.54 -38.53
N ALA A 501 -14.59 10.69 -38.69
CA ALA A 501 -14.58 9.34 -38.11
C ALA A 501 -14.65 9.36 -36.59
N LEU A 502 -13.87 10.22 -35.93
CA LEU A 502 -13.85 10.32 -34.48
C LEU A 502 -15.08 11.07 -33.93
N SER A 503 -15.48 12.20 -34.54
CA SER A 503 -16.63 12.98 -34.07
C SER A 503 -17.96 12.19 -34.20
N THR A 504 -18.12 11.35 -35.24
CA THR A 504 -19.27 10.49 -35.42
C THR A 504 -19.08 9.08 -34.85
N SER A 505 -17.96 8.86 -34.14
CA SER A 505 -17.66 7.62 -33.40
C SER A 505 -17.70 6.33 -34.24
N ARG A 506 -17.16 6.35 -35.47
CA ARG A 506 -17.15 5.18 -36.36
C ARG A 506 -16.24 4.08 -35.81
N ASN A 507 -16.71 2.82 -35.85
CA ASN A 507 -15.96 1.68 -35.33
C ASN A 507 -14.92 1.15 -36.33
N ILE A 508 -15.26 1.13 -37.61
CA ILE A 508 -14.39 0.59 -38.67
C ILE A 508 -13.19 1.48 -38.87
N PRO A 509 -13.31 2.80 -39.05
CA PRO A 509 -12.16 3.71 -39.09
C PRO A 509 -11.27 3.62 -37.85
N ALA A 510 -11.85 3.44 -36.66
CA ALA A 510 -11.09 3.29 -35.41
C ALA A 510 -10.24 2.02 -35.42
N LEU A 511 -10.81 0.87 -35.79
CA LEU A 511 -10.06 -0.38 -35.95
C LEU A 511 -8.92 -0.23 -36.98
N LYS A 512 -9.19 0.38 -38.14
CA LYS A 512 -8.16 0.63 -39.17
C LYS A 512 -7.07 1.57 -38.67
N ALA A 513 -7.42 2.56 -37.86
CA ALA A 513 -6.44 3.46 -37.22
C ALA A 513 -5.55 2.68 -36.22
N PHE A 514 -6.15 1.88 -35.35
CA PHE A 514 -5.42 1.02 -34.45
C PHE A 514 -4.42 0.09 -35.16
N GLN A 515 -4.83 -0.56 -36.24
CA GLN A 515 -4.01 -1.47 -37.02
C GLN A 515 -2.83 -0.77 -37.75
N LYS A 516 -2.96 0.53 -38.06
CA LYS A 516 -1.92 1.33 -38.73
C LYS A 516 -0.82 1.83 -37.77
N VAL A 517 -1.05 1.79 -36.46
CA VAL A 517 -0.07 2.25 -35.47
C VAL A 517 0.64 1.06 -34.83
N ASP A 518 1.95 1.19 -34.60
CA ASP A 518 2.72 0.17 -33.89
C ASP A 518 2.15 -0.08 -32.50
N ASN A 519 1.86 -1.36 -32.18
CA ASN A 519 1.21 -1.78 -30.96
C ASN A 519 1.99 -1.38 -29.69
N LYS A 520 3.34 -1.40 -29.74
CA LYS A 520 4.19 -0.96 -28.65
C LYS A 520 4.02 0.55 -28.38
N LYS A 521 3.88 1.35 -29.44
CA LYS A 521 3.63 2.80 -29.35
C LYS A 521 2.26 3.07 -28.72
N ILE A 522 1.21 2.34 -29.15
CA ILE A 522 -0.13 2.44 -28.52
C ILE A 522 -0.05 2.08 -27.05
N ARG A 523 0.57 0.95 -26.72
CA ARG A 523 0.75 0.51 -25.32
C ARG A 523 1.44 1.58 -24.49
N LYS A 524 2.56 2.12 -24.96
CA LYS A 524 3.29 3.20 -24.28
C LYS A 524 2.42 4.43 -24.07
N PHE A 525 1.67 4.86 -25.09
CA PHE A 525 0.80 6.02 -25.03
C PHE A 525 -0.25 5.86 -23.92
N VAL A 526 -1.02 4.79 -23.96
CA VAL A 526 -2.13 4.59 -23.00
C VAL A 526 -1.64 4.36 -21.56
N THR A 527 -0.54 3.62 -21.38
CA THR A 527 0.01 3.38 -20.04
C THR A 527 0.64 4.64 -19.45
N SER A 528 1.16 5.53 -20.28
CA SER A 528 1.66 6.85 -19.83
C SER A 528 0.54 7.79 -19.41
N LEU A 529 -0.68 7.56 -19.88
CA LEU A 529 -1.91 8.25 -19.46
C LEU A 529 -2.57 7.60 -18.23
N GLY A 530 -1.90 6.69 -17.55
CA GLY A 530 -2.43 6.03 -16.34
C GLY A 530 -3.41 4.89 -16.60
N ILE A 531 -3.69 4.55 -17.86
CA ILE A 531 -4.58 3.43 -18.21
C ILE A 531 -3.76 2.14 -18.27
N THR A 532 -4.23 1.11 -17.59
CA THR A 532 -3.56 -0.20 -17.52
C THR A 532 -4.41 -1.27 -18.22
N PRO A 533 -4.35 -1.37 -19.58
CA PRO A 533 -4.96 -2.48 -20.29
C PRO A 533 -4.22 -3.81 -19.96
N GLU A 534 -4.74 -4.96 -20.43
CA GLU A 534 -4.10 -6.26 -20.20
C GLU A 534 -2.78 -6.36 -20.99
N VAL A 535 -1.72 -5.82 -20.44
CA VAL A 535 -0.36 -5.89 -21.03
C VAL A 535 0.52 -6.95 -20.39
N CYS A 536 0.11 -7.49 -19.23
CA CYS A 536 0.85 -8.53 -18.52
C CYS A 536 -0.07 -9.67 -18.08
N ASN A 537 0.48 -10.87 -18.01
CA ASN A 537 -0.17 -12.01 -17.39
C ASN A 537 -0.44 -11.78 -15.90
N SER A 538 -1.37 -12.55 -15.32
CA SER A 538 -1.63 -12.53 -13.89
C SER A 538 -0.34 -12.78 -13.10
N GLY A 539 -0.13 -12.01 -12.03
CA GLY A 539 1.11 -12.07 -11.21
C GLY A 539 2.21 -11.11 -11.64
N TYR A 540 2.10 -10.47 -12.80
CA TYR A 540 3.09 -9.50 -13.30
C TYR A 540 2.56 -8.07 -13.26
N LYS A 541 3.50 -7.11 -13.16
CA LYS A 541 3.25 -5.67 -13.26
C LYS A 541 4.05 -5.10 -14.43
N TYR A 542 3.40 -4.28 -15.24
CA TYR A 542 4.06 -3.62 -16.37
C TYR A 542 4.99 -2.49 -15.89
N ASP A 543 6.24 -2.57 -16.31
CA ASP A 543 7.24 -1.49 -16.21
C ASP A 543 7.32 -0.78 -17.56
N LYS A 544 6.75 0.43 -17.62
CA LYS A 544 6.66 1.22 -18.85
C LYS A 544 8.01 1.76 -19.35
N GLU A 545 8.98 1.90 -18.45
CA GLU A 545 10.32 2.41 -18.82
C GLU A 545 11.15 1.32 -19.51
N LYS A 546 11.08 0.11 -18.98
CA LYS A 546 11.80 -1.05 -19.54
C LYS A 546 11.01 -1.78 -20.63
N ASP A 547 9.72 -1.48 -20.79
CA ASP A 547 8.76 -2.21 -21.63
C ASP A 547 8.76 -3.72 -21.33
N LEU A 548 8.68 -4.07 -20.05
CA LEU A 548 8.69 -5.43 -19.55
C LEU A 548 7.59 -5.65 -18.52
N CYS A 549 7.12 -6.88 -18.42
CA CYS A 549 6.28 -7.35 -17.32
C CYS A 549 7.17 -7.98 -16.25
N ILE A 550 7.19 -7.40 -15.06
CA ILE A 550 8.01 -7.84 -13.92
C ILE A 550 7.10 -8.59 -12.93
N ASN A 551 7.52 -9.77 -12.51
CA ASN A 551 6.80 -10.55 -11.52
C ASN A 551 6.71 -9.79 -10.19
N LYS A 552 5.51 -9.75 -9.59
CA LYS A 552 5.22 -8.99 -8.36
C LYS A 552 5.95 -9.52 -7.13
N THR A 553 6.37 -10.79 -7.17
CA THR A 553 7.04 -11.48 -6.06
C THR A 553 8.53 -11.72 -6.30
N ASP A 554 8.94 -11.77 -7.57
CA ASP A 554 10.34 -11.96 -7.98
C ASP A 554 10.69 -10.98 -9.10
N SER A 555 11.42 -9.93 -8.77
CA SER A 555 11.82 -8.90 -9.73
C SER A 555 12.84 -9.35 -10.79
N SER A 556 13.43 -10.54 -10.64
CA SER A 556 14.33 -11.14 -11.64
C SER A 556 13.55 -11.89 -12.72
N ASP A 557 12.32 -12.32 -12.44
CA ASP A 557 11.42 -12.97 -13.39
C ASP A 557 10.70 -11.92 -14.22
N THR A 558 11.02 -11.85 -15.51
CA THR A 558 10.47 -10.86 -16.44
C THR A 558 9.93 -11.53 -17.70
N GLN A 559 8.88 -10.95 -18.26
CA GLN A 559 8.25 -11.37 -19.51
C GLN A 559 8.07 -10.20 -20.46
N ASN A 560 8.04 -10.48 -21.75
CA ASN A 560 7.63 -9.47 -22.73
C ASN A 560 6.16 -9.10 -22.53
N PRO A 561 5.80 -7.83 -22.71
CA PRO A 561 4.41 -7.41 -22.64
C PRO A 561 3.55 -8.10 -23.70
N LEU A 562 2.30 -8.35 -23.35
CA LEU A 562 1.31 -8.86 -24.29
C LEU A 562 1.00 -7.80 -25.36
N THR A 563 0.71 -8.25 -26.55
CA THR A 563 0.18 -7.39 -27.63
C THR A 563 -1.24 -6.97 -27.32
N LEU A 564 -1.55 -5.69 -27.46
CA LEU A 564 -2.93 -5.20 -27.33
C LEU A 564 -3.79 -5.81 -28.45
N HIS A 565 -4.96 -6.32 -28.10
CA HIS A 565 -5.91 -6.88 -29.04
C HIS A 565 -6.62 -5.79 -29.85
N GLU A 566 -6.96 -6.08 -31.09
CA GLU A 566 -7.71 -5.16 -31.96
C GLU A 566 -9.03 -4.64 -31.34
N ALA A 567 -9.65 -5.43 -30.47
CA ALA A 567 -10.85 -5.02 -29.75
C ALA A 567 -10.63 -3.84 -28.78
N HIS A 568 -9.38 -3.56 -28.40
CA HIS A 568 -9.04 -2.33 -27.62
C HIS A 568 -9.37 -1.06 -28.37
N SER A 569 -9.34 -1.07 -29.71
CA SER A 569 -9.73 0.06 -30.57
C SER A 569 -11.14 0.59 -30.27
N ILE A 570 -12.05 -0.28 -29.86
CA ILE A 570 -13.42 0.08 -29.49
C ILE A 570 -13.69 -0.03 -27.98
N GLY A 571 -12.63 -0.16 -27.18
CA GLY A 571 -12.70 -0.16 -25.72
C GLY A 571 -13.11 -1.49 -25.09
N ALA A 572 -12.96 -2.62 -25.79
CA ALA A 572 -13.25 -3.94 -25.25
C ALA A 572 -12.02 -4.54 -24.58
N PHE A 573 -11.80 -4.21 -23.32
CA PHE A 573 -10.76 -4.74 -22.44
C PHE A 573 -11.24 -4.74 -20.99
N THR A 574 -10.46 -5.22 -20.00
CA THR A 574 -10.85 -5.36 -18.56
C THR A 574 -11.46 -4.11 -17.96
N GLY A 575 -11.07 -2.94 -18.45
CA GLY A 575 -11.77 -1.70 -18.16
C GLY A 575 -10.96 -0.68 -17.36
N VAL A 576 -11.61 0.45 -17.16
CA VAL A 576 -11.11 1.63 -16.46
C VAL A 576 -12.17 2.18 -15.53
N SER A 577 -11.74 2.94 -14.52
CA SER A 577 -12.65 3.75 -13.69
C SER A 577 -12.92 5.11 -14.33
N PRO A 578 -14.04 5.80 -13.97
CA PRO A 578 -14.28 7.17 -14.34
C PRO A 578 -13.11 8.10 -13.99
N LEU A 579 -12.47 7.91 -12.83
CA LEU A 579 -11.32 8.71 -12.40
C LEU A 579 -10.11 8.53 -13.33
N GLU A 580 -9.75 7.29 -13.66
CA GLU A 580 -8.64 7.01 -14.59
C GLU A 580 -8.91 7.59 -15.98
N MET A 581 -10.17 7.49 -16.45
CA MET A 581 -10.55 8.03 -17.74
C MET A 581 -10.50 9.56 -17.74
N SER A 582 -10.99 10.22 -16.68
CA SER A 582 -10.91 11.67 -16.55
C SER A 582 -9.48 12.18 -16.53
N ALA A 583 -8.58 11.48 -15.80
CA ALA A 583 -7.16 11.83 -15.75
C ALA A 583 -6.47 11.68 -17.12
N ALA A 584 -6.79 10.61 -17.87
CA ALA A 584 -6.26 10.41 -19.21
C ALA A 584 -6.74 11.50 -20.18
N TYR A 585 -8.02 11.87 -20.12
CA TYR A 585 -8.60 12.91 -20.98
C TYR A 585 -8.09 14.31 -20.63
N ALA A 586 -7.75 14.59 -19.37
CA ALA A 586 -7.16 15.85 -18.96
C ALA A 586 -5.91 16.22 -19.78
N ALA A 587 -5.14 15.21 -20.21
CA ALA A 587 -3.95 15.42 -21.03
C ALA A 587 -4.24 16.06 -22.40
N PHE A 588 -5.46 15.88 -22.94
CA PHE A 588 -5.84 16.53 -24.19
C PHE A 588 -6.13 18.03 -24.03
N SER A 589 -6.44 18.51 -22.83
CA SER A 589 -6.78 19.91 -22.57
C SER A 589 -5.65 20.75 -21.98
N ASN A 590 -4.52 20.13 -21.60
CA ASN A 590 -3.42 20.79 -20.91
C ASN A 590 -2.06 20.73 -21.65
N GLY A 591 -2.10 20.58 -22.98
CA GLY A 591 -0.89 20.53 -23.80
C GLY A 591 -0.16 19.17 -23.79
N GLY A 592 -0.87 18.10 -23.51
CA GLY A 592 -0.34 16.73 -23.61
C GLY A 592 0.33 16.17 -22.35
N TYR A 593 0.04 16.76 -21.20
CA TYR A 593 0.63 16.34 -19.94
C TYR A 593 -0.32 15.47 -19.12
N TYR A 594 0.16 14.33 -18.64
CA TYR A 594 -0.53 13.54 -17.63
C TYR A 594 -0.13 14.02 -16.24
N ASN A 595 -1.13 14.34 -15.42
CA ASN A 595 -1.00 14.59 -14.00
C ASN A 595 -1.68 13.44 -13.25
N GLU A 596 -0.97 12.78 -12.32
CA GLU A 596 -1.58 11.77 -11.45
C GLU A 596 -2.67 12.44 -10.60
N PRO A 597 -3.92 11.93 -10.64
CA PRO A 597 -5.01 12.55 -9.89
C PRO A 597 -4.82 12.42 -8.38
N TYR A 598 -5.15 13.47 -7.62
CA TYR A 598 -4.98 13.49 -6.17
C TYR A 598 -6.03 14.35 -5.46
N THR A 599 -6.37 13.93 -4.25
CA THR A 599 -7.30 14.64 -3.36
C THR A 599 -6.57 15.47 -2.31
N VAL A 600 -5.39 15.03 -1.88
CA VAL A 600 -4.66 15.56 -0.73
C VAL A 600 -3.62 16.58 -1.16
N GLU A 601 -3.80 17.83 -0.80
CA GLU A 601 -2.84 18.91 -1.03
C GLU A 601 -1.75 18.94 0.03
N LYS A 602 -2.14 18.82 1.32
CA LYS A 602 -1.24 18.88 2.47
C LYS A 602 -1.76 18.05 3.63
N ILE A 603 -0.85 17.36 4.31
CA ILE A 603 -1.10 16.66 5.57
C ILE A 603 -0.26 17.32 6.64
N VAL A 604 -0.87 17.63 7.80
CA VAL A 604 -0.18 18.10 9.00
C VAL A 604 -0.42 17.11 10.13
N PHE A 605 0.61 16.59 10.71
CA PHE A 605 0.52 15.73 11.89
C PHE A 605 0.20 16.58 13.10
N ARG A 606 -0.90 16.28 13.79
CA ARG A 606 -1.36 17.12 14.90
C ARG A 606 -0.39 17.12 16.08
N GLN A 607 0.27 15.98 16.32
CA GLN A 607 1.20 15.81 17.43
C GLN A 607 2.54 16.49 17.20
N THR A 608 3.17 16.21 16.07
CA THR A 608 4.54 16.67 15.77
C THR A 608 4.60 17.99 15.00
N LYS A 609 3.45 18.49 14.51
CA LYS A 609 3.32 19.65 13.63
C LYS A 609 4.09 19.53 12.31
N LYS A 610 4.56 18.34 11.99
CA LYS A 610 5.28 18.06 10.75
C LYS A 610 4.30 18.08 9.56
N GLU A 611 4.75 18.62 8.43
CA GLU A 611 3.94 18.78 7.23
C GLU A 611 4.45 17.94 6.08
N VAL A 612 3.52 17.42 5.29
CA VAL A 612 3.77 16.80 3.98
C VAL A 612 2.90 17.48 2.96
N THR A 613 3.51 18.04 1.96
CA THR A 613 2.81 18.66 0.83
C THR A 613 2.88 17.71 -0.37
N HIS A 614 1.78 17.65 -1.11
CA HIS A 614 1.73 16.91 -2.37
C HIS A 614 2.80 17.44 -3.33
N LYS A 615 3.51 16.51 -3.97
CA LYS A 615 4.43 16.84 -5.07
C LYS A 615 3.78 16.39 -6.37
N SER A 616 3.32 17.35 -7.16
CA SER A 616 2.76 17.06 -8.48
C SER A 616 3.83 16.42 -9.37
N THR A 617 3.45 15.34 -10.06
CA THR A 617 4.26 14.73 -11.11
C THR A 617 3.58 15.04 -12.44
N LYS A 618 4.16 15.94 -13.22
CA LYS A 618 3.69 16.30 -14.56
C LYS A 618 4.54 15.58 -15.60
N THR A 619 3.95 14.66 -16.35
CA THR A 619 4.66 13.87 -17.36
C THR A 619 4.10 14.20 -18.74
N GLN A 620 4.91 14.68 -19.68
CA GLN A 620 4.47 14.87 -21.05
C GLN A 620 4.31 13.51 -21.72
N VAL A 621 3.11 13.23 -22.23
CA VAL A 621 2.73 11.98 -22.88
C VAL A 621 2.62 12.14 -24.39
N MET A 622 2.17 13.30 -24.84
CA MET A 622 2.01 13.65 -26.24
C MET A 622 2.42 15.10 -26.47
N SER A 623 2.62 15.46 -27.72
CA SER A 623 2.87 16.83 -28.13
C SER A 623 1.62 17.71 -27.91
N ASP A 624 1.83 19.01 -27.70
CA ASP A 624 0.74 20.00 -27.64
C ASP A 624 -0.11 19.97 -28.91
N ALA A 625 0.51 19.77 -30.08
CA ALA A 625 -0.19 19.64 -31.35
C ALA A 625 -1.16 18.44 -31.37
N THR A 626 -0.73 17.28 -30.85
CA THR A 626 -1.60 16.10 -30.75
C THR A 626 -2.76 16.36 -29.81
N ALA A 627 -2.50 16.92 -28.62
CA ALA A 627 -3.50 17.27 -27.65
C ALA A 627 -4.54 18.25 -28.22
N PHE A 628 -4.07 19.31 -28.88
CA PHE A 628 -4.92 20.29 -29.56
C PHE A 628 -5.78 19.66 -30.66
N MET A 629 -5.18 18.87 -31.55
CA MET A 629 -5.92 18.23 -32.65
C MET A 629 -7.04 17.32 -32.15
N ILE A 630 -6.74 16.47 -31.13
CA ILE A 630 -7.77 15.61 -30.51
C ILE A 630 -8.87 16.46 -29.88
N SER A 631 -8.53 17.44 -29.04
CA SER A 631 -9.51 18.33 -28.40
C SER A 631 -10.38 19.04 -29.39
N SER A 632 -9.79 19.55 -30.47
CA SER A 632 -10.52 20.23 -31.58
C SER A 632 -11.53 19.27 -32.25
N VAL A 633 -11.18 18.02 -32.47
CA VAL A 633 -12.12 17.04 -33.05
C VAL A 633 -13.22 16.67 -32.04
N LEU A 634 -12.90 16.58 -30.75
CA LEU A 634 -13.89 16.26 -29.72
C LEU A 634 -14.92 17.39 -29.48
N GLN A 635 -14.63 18.63 -29.88
CA GLN A 635 -15.59 19.73 -29.89
C GLN A 635 -16.69 19.54 -30.96
N ASP A 636 -16.42 18.78 -32.02
CA ASP A 636 -17.39 18.47 -33.08
C ASP A 636 -18.37 17.35 -32.72
N VAL A 637 -18.21 16.72 -31.55
CA VAL A 637 -19.10 15.64 -31.10
C VAL A 637 -20.45 16.21 -30.68
N SER A 638 -21.53 15.75 -31.34
CA SER A 638 -22.88 16.14 -30.99
C SER A 638 -23.46 15.24 -29.91
N LEU A 639 -23.97 15.82 -28.84
CA LEU A 639 -24.72 15.11 -27.79
C LEU A 639 -26.22 15.22 -28.02
N THR A 640 -26.97 14.21 -27.60
CA THR A 640 -28.44 14.27 -27.54
C THR A 640 -28.84 15.39 -26.58
N GLY A 641 -29.60 16.39 -27.08
CA GLY A 641 -29.95 17.59 -26.30
C GLY A 641 -29.02 18.78 -26.52
N GLY A 642 -28.02 18.65 -27.40
CA GLY A 642 -27.07 19.71 -27.76
C GLY A 642 -25.75 19.64 -26.96
N THR A 643 -24.68 20.07 -27.63
CA THR A 643 -23.35 20.20 -26.98
C THR A 643 -23.14 21.66 -26.60
N PRO A 644 -22.81 22.00 -25.34
CA PRO A 644 -22.48 23.38 -25.01
C PRO A 644 -21.30 23.89 -25.82
N LYS A 645 -21.25 25.18 -26.11
CA LYS A 645 -20.10 25.79 -26.76
C LYS A 645 -18.85 25.63 -25.93
N ASN A 646 -17.71 25.36 -26.57
CA ASN A 646 -16.39 25.17 -25.94
C ASN A 646 -16.28 23.93 -25.06
N VAL A 647 -17.09 22.91 -25.28
CA VAL A 647 -16.98 21.61 -24.61
C VAL A 647 -16.50 20.58 -25.61
N ALA A 648 -15.39 19.93 -25.29
CA ALA A 648 -14.93 18.74 -25.98
C ALA A 648 -15.48 17.51 -25.25
N CYS A 649 -16.09 16.56 -25.94
CA CYS A 649 -16.69 15.38 -25.32
C CYS A 649 -16.51 14.12 -26.15
N LYS A 650 -16.70 12.97 -25.51
CA LYS A 650 -16.76 11.68 -26.18
C LYS A 650 -17.71 10.75 -25.45
N THR A 651 -18.64 10.16 -26.18
CA THR A 651 -19.54 9.12 -25.69
C THR A 651 -18.91 7.73 -25.85
N GLY A 652 -19.26 6.82 -24.96
CA GLY A 652 -18.93 5.41 -25.03
C GLY A 652 -20.15 4.55 -24.72
N THR A 653 -20.26 3.41 -25.38
CA THR A 653 -21.30 2.40 -25.13
C THR A 653 -20.63 1.04 -25.18
N THR A 654 -20.96 0.17 -24.25
CA THR A 654 -20.49 -1.22 -24.21
C THR A 654 -21.65 -2.14 -23.90
N ASN A 655 -21.55 -3.38 -24.33
CA ASN A 655 -22.54 -4.40 -24.02
C ASN A 655 -22.26 -5.01 -22.64
N PHE A 656 -23.34 -5.41 -21.97
CA PHE A 656 -23.27 -6.27 -20.80
C PHE A 656 -23.33 -7.73 -21.25
N ASP A 657 -22.37 -8.53 -20.82
CA ASP A 657 -22.36 -9.98 -21.12
C ASP A 657 -23.23 -10.80 -20.15
N ASP A 658 -23.92 -10.13 -19.24
CA ASP A 658 -24.80 -10.82 -18.30
C ASP A 658 -26.23 -10.82 -18.84
N ASN A 659 -26.78 -12.00 -19.10
CA ASN A 659 -28.15 -12.21 -19.53
C ASN A 659 -29.22 -11.67 -18.57
N THR A 660 -28.81 -11.16 -17.41
CA THR A 660 -29.68 -10.65 -16.35
C THR A 660 -29.78 -9.11 -16.29
N MET A 661 -28.88 -8.36 -16.95
CA MET A 661 -28.94 -6.88 -16.98
C MET A 661 -28.71 -6.36 -18.41
N LYS A 662 -29.78 -5.99 -19.07
CA LYS A 662 -29.72 -5.14 -20.27
C LYS A 662 -29.43 -3.71 -19.83
N SER A 663 -28.30 -3.15 -20.25
CA SER A 663 -27.96 -1.74 -20.08
C SER A 663 -28.88 -0.85 -20.89
#